data_1c52f17b3cd554fe6108dcbcc4be62c7
#
_entry.id   1c52f17b3cd554fe6108dcbcc4be62c7
#
_cell.length_a   1.000
_cell.length_b   1.000
_cell.length_c   1.000
_cell.angle_alpha   90.00
_cell.angle_beta   90.00
_cell.angle_gamma   90.00
#
_symmetry.space_group_name_H-M   'P 1'
#
loop_
_entity.id
_entity.type
_entity.pdbx_description
1 polymer ?
#
loop_
_entity_poly.entity_id
_entity_poly.type
_entity_poly.pdbx_seq_one_letter_code
_entity_poly.pdbx_strand_id
1 'polypeptide(L)'
;MNSYKLDLEKYAALARQAVAEGCVLLENEGQALPLRDGERVAVFGRMAFHYYKSGLGSGGLVNTRYVVGILDALKECEGVHLDEKLMGIYEDWIKENPYDEGQGWGRVPWCQKEMDVTEEMLDCAHRNDVSLVVIGRTAGEDQDNNAKAGSYCLTETEEDMIRRVCEVSERTVVVLNVGNIIDMSWVEKYHPQAVLYAWQGGQEGGNGVADVLTGKVCACGKLTDTIAADIKDYPSTENFGDPFKNYYKEDIYVGYRYFETFAKDKVLYPFGYGLSYTTFETRAEILKNTGDEITVSVTVSNTGEVRGKEVVQVYVKVPQGKLGNPARKLIGFAKTKELAPGEQEEVCIVIQKYDMASYDDSGVTGHKSCYVLEEGCYEVFVGSDVRSAVSVGCYEEEFRVIEELEEAYAPVEKFQRMKAVLLPDGTYQAVTEEVPVRTVDPQERRANEMPETLDCTGDKGYKLVDVLDKKVSMEEFIAQISEEDLIAIFRGEGMCSPKVTAGTAAAFGGVTDGLTALGIPVGCCSDGPSGIRMDCGTKAFSLPNGTSFGCTFNVELVGALYEMTGKELRLNKIDSLLGPGMNIHRNPLNGRNFEYISEDPILTGRICAAQVKAMAKSGIGSTIKHFCGNNQEVGRSTSDSVISERALREIYLKGFEIAVKEGGARSVMTTYGSVNGLWTAGSYDLCTTILRKEWGFDGIVMTDWWAKSNYEGHQAEAPVKAPMVAAQNDIYMVVSDAKANPENDDVEEMLHAGKITLGELQRNAANILGFLLKSPSILILADRICEEELEAMNTKEEDDVDAGSLVSIESDSVTQKIVIDGALLHPAKGKADVIAVTNEFMGDFTMKFTLKSDLGELAQLPFSVFLDNIHKMTVSVQGTNGKWVEESRILNMEFGHNHYIKFYYGADNLEIKEIVLIPNR
;
A
#
# COMPACT_ATOMS: atom_id res chain seq x y z
N MET A 1 -32.01 -1.48 12.07
CA MET A 1 -30.78 -0.70 12.12
C MET A 1 -30.65 0.01 10.78
N ASN A 2 -30.33 1.30 10.80
CA ASN A 2 -30.16 2.05 9.56
C ASN A 2 -28.99 1.43 8.78
N SER A 3 -29.24 0.86 7.60
CA SER A 3 -28.27 0.11 6.80
C SER A 3 -27.13 1.00 6.27
N TYR A 4 -27.28 2.31 6.36
CA TYR A 4 -26.32 3.32 5.89
C TYR A 4 -25.34 3.80 6.96
N LYS A 5 -25.54 3.49 8.24
CA LYS A 5 -24.53 3.78 9.28
C LYS A 5 -23.37 2.80 9.24
N LEU A 6 -22.15 3.34 9.39
CA LEU A 6 -20.96 2.53 9.57
C LEU A 6 -21.00 1.85 10.94
N ASP A 7 -20.91 0.53 10.96
CA ASP A 7 -20.83 -0.28 12.17
C ASP A 7 -19.38 -0.37 12.63
N LEU A 8 -18.96 0.59 13.45
CA LEU A 8 -17.58 0.70 13.94
C LEU A 8 -17.17 -0.48 14.84
N GLU A 9 -18.12 -1.08 15.59
CA GLU A 9 -17.82 -2.23 16.42
C GLU A 9 -17.53 -3.47 15.57
N LYS A 10 -18.35 -3.70 14.53
CA LYS A 10 -18.08 -4.76 13.56
C LYS A 10 -16.77 -4.52 12.81
N TYR A 11 -16.50 -3.28 12.43
CA TYR A 11 -15.28 -2.91 11.72
C TYR A 11 -14.04 -3.20 12.58
N ALA A 12 -14.06 -2.78 13.84
CA ALA A 12 -13.02 -3.07 14.83
C ALA A 12 -12.84 -4.58 15.06
N ALA A 13 -13.92 -5.34 15.18
CA ALA A 13 -13.86 -6.78 15.36
C ALA A 13 -13.21 -7.49 14.17
N LEU A 14 -13.55 -7.10 12.94
CA LEU A 14 -12.94 -7.65 11.71
C LEU A 14 -11.46 -7.29 11.61
N ALA A 15 -11.09 -6.03 11.92
CA ALA A 15 -9.71 -5.58 11.91
C ALA A 15 -8.87 -6.32 12.96
N ARG A 16 -9.38 -6.45 14.20
CA ARG A 16 -8.75 -7.23 15.27
C ARG A 16 -8.53 -8.70 14.86
N GLN A 17 -9.53 -9.32 14.23
CA GLN A 17 -9.41 -10.67 13.70
C GLN A 17 -8.33 -10.74 12.60
N ALA A 18 -8.29 -9.77 11.68
CA ALA A 18 -7.29 -9.74 10.61
C ALA A 18 -5.87 -9.60 11.16
N VAL A 19 -5.67 -8.80 12.21
CA VAL A 19 -4.37 -8.71 12.92
C VAL A 19 -4.01 -10.05 13.54
N ALA A 20 -4.93 -10.66 14.30
CA ALA A 20 -4.65 -11.94 14.96
C ALA A 20 -4.31 -13.05 13.94
N GLU A 21 -5.05 -13.13 12.81
CA GLU A 21 -4.78 -14.10 11.74
C GLU A 21 -3.55 -13.75 10.89
N GLY A 22 -3.07 -12.51 10.92
CA GLY A 22 -1.86 -12.04 10.25
C GLY A 22 -0.59 -12.17 11.08
N CYS A 23 -0.69 -12.34 12.40
CA CYS A 23 0.46 -12.58 13.28
C CYS A 23 1.09 -13.95 12.94
N VAL A 24 2.42 -13.96 12.73
CA VAL A 24 3.16 -15.18 12.36
C VAL A 24 4.04 -15.62 13.52
N LEU A 25 3.77 -16.79 14.05
CA LEU A 25 4.57 -17.41 15.11
C LEU A 25 5.74 -18.16 14.47
N LEU A 26 6.97 -17.67 14.65
CA LEU A 26 8.16 -18.26 14.05
C LEU A 26 8.81 -19.32 14.95
N GLU A 27 8.88 -19.05 16.25
CA GLU A 27 9.45 -19.96 17.25
C GLU A 27 8.48 -20.09 18.43
N ASN A 28 8.39 -21.31 18.99
CA ASN A 28 7.59 -21.59 20.19
C ASN A 28 8.11 -22.79 20.96
N GLU A 29 9.36 -22.71 21.43
CA GLU A 29 10.00 -23.79 22.17
C GLU A 29 9.34 -24.00 23.52
N GLY A 30 9.10 -25.26 23.89
CA GLY A 30 8.54 -25.61 25.18
C GLY A 30 7.11 -25.05 25.43
N GLN A 31 6.40 -24.69 24.38
CA GLN A 31 5.10 -24.01 24.48
C GLN A 31 5.21 -22.71 25.31
N ALA A 32 6.19 -21.86 24.92
CA ALA A 32 6.42 -20.58 25.53
C ALA A 32 5.21 -19.64 25.38
N LEU A 33 4.48 -19.76 24.29
CA LEU A 33 3.17 -19.18 24.03
C LEU A 33 2.12 -20.28 23.85
N PRO A 34 0.84 -20.02 24.18
CA PRO A 34 0.29 -18.77 24.72
C PRO A 34 0.69 -18.51 26.17
N LEU A 35 0.57 -17.26 26.60
CA LEU A 35 0.67 -16.87 28.02
C LEU A 35 -0.42 -17.60 28.82
N ARG A 36 -0.05 -18.05 30.02
CA ARG A 36 -0.98 -18.81 30.89
C ARG A 36 -1.70 -17.87 31.85
N ASP A 37 -2.89 -18.25 32.24
CA ASP A 37 -3.67 -17.50 33.21
C ASP A 37 -2.91 -17.36 34.54
N GLY A 38 -2.83 -16.14 35.06
CA GLY A 38 -2.13 -15.77 36.29
C GLY A 38 -0.64 -15.52 36.15
N GLU A 39 -0.06 -15.59 34.95
CA GLU A 39 1.37 -15.34 34.75
C GLU A 39 1.75 -13.86 34.95
N ARG A 40 2.93 -13.67 35.54
CA ARG A 40 3.57 -12.37 35.70
C ARG A 40 4.48 -12.12 34.51
N VAL A 41 4.31 -10.97 33.88
CA VAL A 41 5.00 -10.62 32.63
C VAL A 41 5.83 -9.35 32.81
N ALA A 42 7.13 -9.44 32.56
CA ALA A 42 8.03 -8.31 32.47
C ALA A 42 8.11 -7.85 31.00
N VAL A 43 7.65 -6.63 30.70
CA VAL A 43 7.62 -6.09 29.34
C VAL A 43 8.80 -5.17 29.11
N PHE A 44 9.65 -5.54 28.14
CA PHE A 44 10.83 -4.81 27.71
C PHE A 44 10.60 -4.18 26.32
N GLY A 45 11.36 -3.16 26.05
CA GLY A 45 11.39 -2.48 24.76
C GLY A 45 10.48 -1.27 24.72
N ARG A 46 11.08 -0.14 24.31
CA ARG A 46 10.38 1.13 24.14
C ARG A 46 9.13 0.99 23.25
N MET A 47 9.16 0.10 22.27
CA MET A 47 8.08 -0.07 21.31
C MET A 47 6.83 -0.74 21.88
N ALA A 48 6.90 -1.29 23.08
CA ALA A 48 5.71 -1.65 23.84
C ALA A 48 4.85 -0.44 24.20
N PHE A 49 5.49 0.72 24.45
CA PHE A 49 4.88 2.00 24.85
C PHE A 49 4.58 2.92 23.66
N HIS A 50 5.25 2.72 22.51
CA HIS A 50 5.13 3.54 21.30
C HIS A 50 4.85 2.67 20.07
N TYR A 51 3.65 2.09 20.06
CA TYR A 51 3.23 1.15 19.02
C TYR A 51 3.22 1.78 17.61
N TYR A 52 3.89 1.15 16.66
CA TYR A 52 3.77 1.48 15.25
C TYR A 52 2.49 0.87 14.66
N LYS A 53 1.45 1.67 14.48
CA LYS A 53 0.19 1.23 13.89
C LYS A 53 0.29 0.97 12.39
N SER A 54 1.15 1.71 11.69
CA SER A 54 1.33 1.64 10.24
C SER A 54 2.68 2.24 9.86
N GLY A 55 3.09 2.06 8.59
CA GLY A 55 4.20 2.79 8.00
C GLY A 55 3.86 4.26 7.75
N LEU A 56 4.84 4.99 7.22
CA LEU A 56 4.76 6.41 6.90
C LEU A 56 4.40 6.62 5.43
N GLY A 57 4.02 7.85 5.09
CA GLY A 57 3.71 8.24 3.73
C GLY A 57 2.25 8.03 3.35
N SER A 58 1.97 8.03 2.05
CA SER A 58 0.63 7.93 1.50
C SER A 58 -0.09 6.64 1.91
N GLY A 59 0.66 5.56 2.11
CA GLY A 59 0.16 4.24 2.49
C GLY A 59 -0.25 4.10 3.97
N GLY A 60 0.12 5.04 4.87
CA GLY A 60 0.02 4.79 6.31
C GLY A 60 -0.53 5.91 7.20
N LEU A 61 -0.60 7.14 6.72
CA LEU A 61 -1.00 8.30 7.52
C LEU A 61 -2.52 8.45 7.66
N VAL A 62 -3.14 7.64 8.48
CA VAL A 62 -4.59 7.68 8.77
C VAL A 62 -4.84 8.37 10.12
N ASN A 63 -5.76 9.34 10.16
CA ASN A 63 -6.27 9.92 11.39
C ASN A 63 -7.24 8.96 12.04
N THR A 64 -6.90 8.46 13.21
CA THR A 64 -7.71 7.46 13.91
C THR A 64 -8.45 8.04 15.10
N ARG A 65 -9.57 7.43 15.45
CA ARG A 65 -10.31 7.77 16.67
C ARG A 65 -9.55 7.34 17.91
N TYR A 66 -8.82 6.25 17.82
CA TYR A 66 -7.96 5.68 18.87
C TYR A 66 -6.92 4.75 18.25
N VAL A 67 -5.93 4.40 19.02
CA VAL A 67 -4.98 3.32 18.69
C VAL A 67 -4.77 2.51 19.97
N VAL A 68 -4.89 1.19 19.86
CA VAL A 68 -4.56 0.28 20.94
C VAL A 68 -3.19 -0.35 20.66
N GLY A 69 -2.21 -0.01 21.49
CA GLY A 69 -0.88 -0.61 21.43
C GLY A 69 -0.83 -1.97 22.12
N ILE A 70 0.30 -2.69 21.96
CA ILE A 70 0.48 -4.03 22.54
C ILE A 70 0.39 -3.99 24.06
N LEU A 71 1.08 -3.04 24.70
CA LEU A 71 1.05 -2.88 26.15
C LEU A 71 -0.34 -2.46 26.65
N ASP A 72 -1.04 -1.60 25.92
CA ASP A 72 -2.39 -1.15 26.28
C ASP A 72 -3.36 -2.34 26.28
N ALA A 73 -3.30 -3.17 25.25
CA ALA A 73 -4.12 -4.37 25.15
C ALA A 73 -3.80 -5.39 26.27
N LEU A 74 -2.52 -5.57 26.61
CA LEU A 74 -2.12 -6.49 27.68
C LEU A 74 -2.56 -6.01 29.08
N LYS A 75 -2.63 -4.69 29.30
CA LYS A 75 -3.18 -4.12 30.56
C LYS A 75 -4.65 -4.48 30.77
N GLU A 76 -5.40 -4.65 29.69
CA GLU A 76 -6.83 -5.01 29.72
C GLU A 76 -7.07 -6.53 29.68
N CYS A 77 -6.02 -7.35 29.53
CA CYS A 77 -6.15 -8.81 29.52
C CYS A 77 -6.33 -9.38 30.92
N GLU A 78 -7.48 -10.00 31.21
CA GLU A 78 -7.67 -10.76 32.44
C GLU A 78 -6.64 -11.91 32.51
N GLY A 79 -6.04 -12.13 33.68
CA GLY A 79 -5.07 -13.19 33.92
C GLY A 79 -3.64 -12.90 33.48
N VAL A 80 -3.34 -11.71 32.94
CA VAL A 80 -1.97 -11.24 32.68
C VAL A 80 -1.57 -10.21 33.76
N HIS A 81 -0.48 -10.45 34.47
CA HIS A 81 0.00 -9.55 35.55
C HIS A 81 1.30 -8.88 35.11
N LEU A 82 1.21 -7.64 34.65
CA LEU A 82 2.37 -6.88 34.22
C LEU A 82 3.24 -6.40 35.40
N ASP A 83 4.57 -6.38 35.24
CA ASP A 83 5.51 -5.86 36.21
C ASP A 83 5.45 -4.32 36.23
N GLU A 84 4.73 -3.76 37.23
CA GLU A 84 4.55 -2.32 37.37
C GLU A 84 5.88 -1.58 37.60
N LYS A 85 6.87 -2.24 38.23
CA LYS A 85 8.16 -1.62 38.51
C LYS A 85 8.93 -1.40 37.19
N LEU A 86 8.97 -2.41 36.32
CA LEU A 86 9.63 -2.29 35.03
C LEU A 86 8.93 -1.27 34.13
N MET A 87 7.59 -1.28 34.10
CA MET A 87 6.82 -0.25 33.36
C MET A 87 7.17 1.15 33.86
N GLY A 88 7.22 1.40 35.18
CA GLY A 88 7.59 2.69 35.73
C GLY A 88 9.00 3.13 35.33
N ILE A 89 9.97 2.23 35.27
CA ILE A 89 11.34 2.54 34.82
C ILE A 89 11.30 3.04 33.37
N TYR A 90 10.56 2.35 32.46
CA TYR A 90 10.42 2.80 31.07
C TYR A 90 9.66 4.12 30.94
N GLU A 91 8.57 4.29 31.69
CA GLU A 91 7.76 5.53 31.67
C GLU A 91 8.58 6.75 32.12
N ASP A 92 9.43 6.60 33.13
CA ASP A 92 10.31 7.69 33.60
C ASP A 92 11.42 7.98 32.55
N TRP A 93 12.03 6.95 31.97
CA TRP A 93 13.05 7.13 30.96
C TRP A 93 12.50 7.77 29.69
N ILE A 94 11.28 7.40 29.26
CA ILE A 94 10.60 7.96 28.06
C ILE A 94 10.35 9.46 28.20
N LYS A 95 10.05 9.95 29.42
CA LYS A 95 9.88 11.40 29.66
C LYS A 95 11.15 12.19 29.36
N GLU A 96 12.33 11.59 29.63
CA GLU A 96 13.62 12.18 29.32
C GLU A 96 14.10 11.91 27.90
N ASN A 97 13.55 10.89 27.25
CA ASN A 97 13.88 10.46 25.89
C ASN A 97 12.59 10.40 25.06
N PRO A 98 12.00 11.54 24.67
CA PRO A 98 10.75 11.57 23.92
C PRO A 98 10.88 10.85 22.58
N TYR A 99 9.73 10.48 22.01
CA TYR A 99 9.67 9.89 20.68
C TYR A 99 10.20 10.90 19.65
N ASP A 100 11.07 10.43 18.74
CA ASP A 100 11.56 11.24 17.63
C ASP A 100 10.57 11.13 16.45
N GLU A 101 9.80 12.19 16.24
CA GLU A 101 8.82 12.30 15.18
C GLU A 101 9.47 12.61 13.80
N GLY A 102 10.79 12.78 13.76
CA GLY A 102 11.53 13.14 12.56
C GLY A 102 11.24 14.56 12.10
N GLN A 103 11.64 14.85 10.86
CA GLN A 103 11.45 16.14 10.23
C GLN A 103 10.82 16.00 8.84
N GLY A 104 9.53 16.26 8.75
CA GLY A 104 8.78 16.25 7.50
C GLY A 104 8.37 14.86 7.01
N TRP A 105 7.97 14.80 5.75
CA TRP A 105 7.49 13.60 5.09
C TRP A 105 8.57 12.50 5.03
N GLY A 106 8.24 11.29 5.45
CA GLY A 106 9.11 10.12 5.31
C GLY A 106 10.43 10.16 6.11
N ARG A 107 10.67 11.15 6.97
CA ARG A 107 11.96 11.34 7.67
C ARG A 107 11.93 10.96 9.15
N VAL A 108 11.04 10.07 9.55
CA VAL A 108 11.08 9.46 10.88
C VAL A 108 12.19 8.41 10.90
N PRO A 109 12.99 8.30 11.98
CA PRO A 109 14.00 7.26 12.08
C PRO A 109 13.37 5.85 11.96
N TRP A 110 14.07 4.92 11.30
CA TRP A 110 13.59 3.53 11.15
C TRP A 110 13.31 2.84 12.48
N CYS A 111 14.11 3.15 13.50
CA CYS A 111 13.86 2.76 14.88
C CYS A 111 14.00 3.95 15.81
N GLN A 112 13.37 3.88 16.97
CA GLN A 112 13.53 4.83 18.05
C GLN A 112 14.74 4.44 18.93
N LYS A 113 15.33 5.43 19.62
CA LYS A 113 16.35 5.16 20.64
C LYS A 113 15.81 4.18 21.68
N GLU A 114 16.51 3.07 21.92
CA GLU A 114 16.16 2.10 22.96
C GLU A 114 16.92 2.40 24.26
N MET A 115 16.40 1.92 25.39
CA MET A 115 16.98 2.05 26.72
C MET A 115 18.02 0.93 26.96
N ASP A 116 19.19 1.31 27.51
CA ASP A 116 20.16 0.32 27.97
C ASP A 116 19.61 -0.47 29.17
N VAL A 117 19.69 -1.78 29.12
CA VAL A 117 19.18 -2.65 30.18
C VAL A 117 20.06 -2.56 31.43
N THR A 118 19.47 -2.25 32.57
CA THR A 118 20.14 -2.17 33.89
C THR A 118 19.98 -3.48 34.68
N GLU A 119 20.80 -3.67 35.75
CA GLU A 119 20.65 -4.81 36.66
C GLU A 119 19.26 -4.83 37.33
N GLU A 120 18.72 -3.65 37.65
CA GLU A 120 17.38 -3.54 38.21
C GLU A 120 16.27 -4.05 37.27
N MET A 121 16.42 -3.82 35.95
CA MET A 121 15.50 -4.35 34.94
C MET A 121 15.66 -5.86 34.79
N LEU A 122 16.89 -6.38 34.89
CA LEU A 122 17.16 -7.83 34.87
C LEU A 122 16.59 -8.55 36.11
N ASP A 123 16.61 -7.88 37.29
CA ASP A 123 15.92 -8.39 38.47
C ASP A 123 14.41 -8.50 38.24
N CYS A 124 13.81 -7.61 37.42
CA CYS A 124 12.41 -7.73 37.00
C CYS A 124 12.24 -8.93 36.08
N ALA A 125 13.11 -9.14 35.08
CA ALA A 125 13.04 -10.32 34.24
C ALA A 125 13.11 -11.63 35.03
N HIS A 126 14.05 -11.72 35.95
CA HIS A 126 14.30 -12.93 36.75
C HIS A 126 13.15 -13.31 37.71
N ARG A 127 12.40 -12.33 38.24
CA ARG A 127 11.30 -12.58 39.21
C ARG A 127 9.94 -12.81 38.58
N ASN A 128 9.81 -12.58 37.28
CA ASN A 128 8.58 -12.80 36.52
C ASN A 128 8.62 -14.12 35.75
N ASP A 129 7.45 -14.65 35.38
CA ASP A 129 7.29 -15.96 34.75
C ASP A 129 7.65 -15.89 33.26
N VAL A 130 7.50 -14.70 32.64
CA VAL A 130 7.78 -14.43 31.23
C VAL A 130 8.38 -13.04 31.08
N SER A 131 9.37 -12.91 30.22
CA SER A 131 9.83 -11.63 29.70
C SER A 131 9.37 -11.47 28.24
N LEU A 132 8.61 -10.40 27.99
CA LEU A 132 8.14 -10.01 26.66
C LEU A 132 9.03 -8.86 26.15
N VAL A 133 9.73 -9.06 25.03
CA VAL A 133 10.60 -8.04 24.41
C VAL A 133 9.95 -7.55 23.14
N VAL A 134 9.63 -6.27 23.04
CA VAL A 134 8.99 -5.68 21.85
C VAL A 134 10.00 -4.86 21.07
N ILE A 135 10.27 -5.29 19.83
CA ILE A 135 11.15 -4.62 18.87
C ILE A 135 10.29 -3.96 17.80
N GLY A 136 10.62 -2.74 17.41
CA GLY A 136 9.86 -2.03 16.39
C GLY A 136 10.72 -1.42 15.29
N ARG A 137 10.17 -1.43 14.09
CA ARG A 137 10.67 -0.70 12.92
C ARG A 137 9.51 -0.02 12.23
N THR A 138 9.68 1.26 11.91
CA THR A 138 8.76 1.89 10.97
C THR A 138 9.02 1.40 9.55
N ALA A 139 8.23 1.83 8.62
CA ALA A 139 8.41 1.61 7.20
C ALA A 139 7.85 2.84 6.47
N GLY A 140 8.14 3.05 5.22
CA GLY A 140 7.58 4.23 4.58
C GLY A 140 8.06 4.53 3.19
N GLU A 141 7.40 5.52 2.66
CA GLU A 141 7.60 6.11 1.35
C GLU A 141 8.81 7.04 1.34
N ASP A 142 9.41 7.27 0.17
CA ASP A 142 10.59 8.09 -0.12
C ASP A 142 11.93 7.60 0.45
N GLN A 143 11.97 6.48 1.11
CA GLN A 143 13.22 5.91 1.61
C GLN A 143 13.17 4.38 1.65
N ASP A 144 14.29 3.76 1.30
CA ASP A 144 14.48 2.32 1.47
C ASP A 144 15.18 2.02 2.79
N ASN A 145 14.92 0.81 3.31
CA ASN A 145 15.73 0.23 4.38
C ASN A 145 17.18 0.07 3.90
N ASN A 146 18.07 -0.11 4.85
CA ASN A 146 19.47 -0.42 4.58
C ASN A 146 19.93 -1.57 5.50
N ALA A 147 20.97 -2.29 5.08
CA ALA A 147 21.54 -3.41 5.80
C ALA A 147 22.39 -2.97 7.01
N LYS A 148 21.87 -2.07 7.84
CA LYS A 148 22.55 -1.49 9.01
C LYS A 148 21.72 -1.64 10.27
N ALA A 149 22.40 -1.44 11.42
CA ALA A 149 21.79 -1.38 12.72
C ALA A 149 20.66 -0.30 12.78
N GLY A 150 19.53 -0.66 13.36
CA GLY A 150 18.37 0.20 13.50
C GLY A 150 17.46 0.30 12.27
N SER A 151 17.84 -0.33 11.15
CA SER A 151 17.02 -0.48 9.96
C SER A 151 16.71 -1.97 9.75
N TYR A 152 17.41 -2.66 8.83
CA TYR A 152 17.23 -4.10 8.63
C TYR A 152 17.78 -4.93 9.79
N CYS A 153 18.92 -4.55 10.37
CA CYS A 153 19.53 -5.22 11.52
C CYS A 153 19.10 -4.59 12.84
N LEU A 154 19.19 -5.36 13.93
CA LEU A 154 19.04 -4.83 15.29
C LEU A 154 20.14 -3.83 15.61
N THR A 155 19.86 -2.88 16.53
CA THR A 155 20.88 -2.03 17.15
C THR A 155 21.66 -2.81 18.20
N GLU A 156 22.86 -2.34 18.55
CA GLU A 156 23.66 -2.94 19.63
C GLU A 156 22.87 -2.98 20.96
N THR A 157 22.09 -1.94 21.26
CA THR A 157 21.26 -1.88 22.47
C THR A 157 20.12 -2.90 22.44
N GLU A 158 19.47 -3.09 21.31
CA GLU A 158 18.42 -4.10 21.14
C GLU A 158 19.01 -5.53 21.23
N GLU A 159 20.15 -5.78 20.61
CA GLU A 159 20.85 -7.07 20.72
C GLU A 159 21.26 -7.36 22.16
N ASP A 160 21.85 -6.37 22.88
CA ASP A 160 22.24 -6.51 24.29
C ASP A 160 21.02 -6.78 25.17
N MET A 161 19.91 -6.09 24.93
CA MET A 161 18.63 -6.30 25.63
C MET A 161 18.15 -7.75 25.45
N ILE A 162 18.02 -8.22 24.22
CA ILE A 162 17.56 -9.61 23.96
C ILE A 162 18.50 -10.61 24.62
N ARG A 163 19.81 -10.46 24.41
CA ARG A 163 20.82 -11.34 24.99
C ARG A 163 20.73 -11.45 26.51
N ARG A 164 20.74 -10.30 27.20
CA ARG A 164 20.75 -10.25 28.68
C ARG A 164 19.44 -10.73 29.27
N VAL A 165 18.30 -10.41 28.62
CA VAL A 165 17.00 -10.91 29.06
C VAL A 165 16.91 -12.42 28.90
N CYS A 166 17.34 -12.98 27.76
CA CYS A 166 17.39 -14.44 27.54
C CYS A 166 18.29 -15.17 28.55
N GLU A 167 19.39 -14.54 29.01
CA GLU A 167 20.30 -15.13 29.99
C GLU A 167 19.71 -15.28 31.41
N VAL A 168 18.75 -14.44 31.78
CA VAL A 168 18.20 -14.38 33.16
C VAL A 168 16.74 -14.76 33.29
N SER A 169 15.96 -14.62 32.20
CA SER A 169 14.52 -14.94 32.19
C SER A 169 14.32 -16.44 32.05
N GLU A 170 13.34 -16.99 32.75
CA GLU A 170 12.93 -18.38 32.59
C GLU A 170 12.35 -18.64 31.18
N ARG A 171 11.64 -17.62 30.64
CA ARG A 171 10.98 -17.69 29.35
C ARG A 171 10.96 -16.30 28.68
N THR A 172 11.58 -16.19 27.50
CA THR A 172 11.63 -14.95 26.72
C THR A 172 10.83 -15.10 25.45
N VAL A 173 9.93 -14.13 25.23
CA VAL A 173 9.12 -13.99 24.01
C VAL A 173 9.50 -12.68 23.32
N VAL A 174 9.86 -12.72 22.06
CA VAL A 174 10.15 -11.51 21.27
C VAL A 174 8.99 -11.26 20.32
N VAL A 175 8.46 -10.02 20.35
CA VAL A 175 7.39 -9.54 19.48
C VAL A 175 7.92 -8.47 18.54
N LEU A 176 7.72 -8.66 17.23
CA LEU A 176 8.22 -7.77 16.19
C LEU A 176 7.09 -6.90 15.64
N ASN A 177 7.03 -5.65 16.08
CA ASN A 177 6.14 -4.62 15.55
C ASN A 177 6.85 -3.86 14.40
N VAL A 178 6.91 -4.49 13.24
CA VAL A 178 7.72 -4.04 12.10
C VAL A 178 6.90 -3.99 10.82
N GLY A 179 7.27 -3.09 9.89
CA GLY A 179 6.58 -2.98 8.61
C GLY A 179 7.07 -3.97 7.55
N ASN A 180 8.34 -4.34 7.61
CA ASN A 180 9.00 -5.24 6.66
C ASN A 180 9.66 -6.39 7.40
N ILE A 181 10.11 -7.44 6.68
CA ILE A 181 11.00 -8.43 7.27
C ILE A 181 12.35 -7.78 7.62
N ILE A 182 12.95 -8.24 8.72
CA ILE A 182 14.25 -7.79 9.22
C ILE A 182 15.22 -8.98 9.36
N ASP A 183 16.49 -8.69 9.60
CA ASP A 183 17.45 -9.72 9.93
C ASP A 183 17.00 -10.56 11.14
N MET A 184 17.01 -11.87 10.99
CA MET A 184 16.59 -12.83 12.02
C MET A 184 17.74 -13.71 12.53
N SER A 185 18.98 -13.43 12.15
CA SER A 185 20.16 -14.22 12.55
C SER A 185 20.39 -14.23 14.08
N TRP A 186 19.87 -13.24 14.80
CA TRP A 186 19.94 -13.13 16.25
C TRP A 186 19.10 -14.21 16.97
N VAL A 187 18.12 -14.82 16.32
CA VAL A 187 17.27 -15.87 16.91
C VAL A 187 18.11 -17.11 17.24
N GLU A 188 18.91 -17.59 16.28
CA GLU A 188 19.83 -18.70 16.51
C GLU A 188 20.94 -18.34 17.52
N LYS A 189 21.32 -17.07 17.62
CA LYS A 189 22.39 -16.61 18.50
C LYS A 189 21.96 -16.52 19.98
N TYR A 190 20.72 -16.09 20.25
CA TYR A 190 20.24 -15.78 21.60
C TYR A 190 19.16 -16.73 22.12
N HIS A 191 18.57 -17.54 21.24
CA HIS A 191 17.57 -18.58 21.57
C HIS A 191 16.39 -18.10 22.42
N PRO A 192 15.65 -17.04 22.04
CA PRO A 192 14.38 -16.74 22.69
C PRO A 192 13.41 -17.90 22.49
N GLN A 193 12.60 -18.25 23.51
CA GLN A 193 11.72 -19.42 23.44
C GLN A 193 10.54 -19.22 22.48
N ALA A 194 10.12 -17.95 22.23
CA ALA A 194 9.15 -17.67 21.19
C ALA A 194 9.48 -16.38 20.43
N VAL A 195 9.12 -16.34 19.15
CA VAL A 195 9.22 -15.16 18.30
C VAL A 195 7.93 -15.00 17.52
N LEU A 196 7.28 -13.84 17.68
CA LEU A 196 6.03 -13.48 17.03
C LEU A 196 6.21 -12.26 16.12
N TYR A 197 6.02 -12.44 14.83
CA TYR A 197 5.91 -11.32 13.88
C TYR A 197 4.51 -10.73 13.96
N ALA A 198 4.39 -9.54 14.53
CA ALA A 198 3.11 -8.87 14.78
C ALA A 198 2.74 -7.83 13.71
N TRP A 199 3.71 -7.46 12.85
CA TRP A 199 3.56 -6.46 11.80
C TRP A 199 3.09 -5.09 12.33
N GLN A 200 2.36 -4.34 11.50
CA GLN A 200 1.71 -3.07 11.83
C GLN A 200 0.21 -3.22 11.62
N GLY A 201 -0.51 -3.38 12.70
CA GLY A 201 -1.90 -3.86 12.71
C GLY A 201 -2.98 -2.77 12.70
N GLY A 202 -2.64 -1.51 12.39
CA GLY A 202 -3.62 -0.44 12.42
C GLY A 202 -4.07 -0.09 13.86
N GLN A 203 -5.28 0.48 13.98
CA GLN A 203 -5.79 0.93 15.28
C GLN A 203 -6.14 -0.18 16.25
N GLU A 204 -6.43 -1.40 15.76
CA GLU A 204 -6.74 -2.59 16.57
C GLU A 204 -5.53 -3.52 16.77
N GLY A 205 -4.34 -3.09 16.34
CA GLY A 205 -3.17 -3.95 16.29
C GLY A 205 -2.78 -4.58 17.61
N GLY A 206 -2.72 -3.80 18.68
CA GLY A 206 -2.44 -4.33 20.04
C GLY A 206 -3.45 -5.36 20.50
N ASN A 207 -4.74 -5.14 20.23
CA ASN A 207 -5.81 -6.08 20.58
C ASN A 207 -5.65 -7.43 19.89
N GLY A 208 -5.39 -7.43 18.55
CA GLY A 208 -5.17 -8.66 17.80
C GLY A 208 -3.92 -9.41 18.23
N VAL A 209 -2.82 -8.69 18.49
CA VAL A 209 -1.58 -9.28 19.01
C VAL A 209 -1.79 -9.90 20.41
N ALA A 210 -2.47 -9.20 21.32
CA ALA A 210 -2.78 -9.70 22.65
C ALA A 210 -3.66 -10.96 22.59
N ASP A 211 -4.63 -11.04 21.65
CA ASP A 211 -5.45 -12.23 21.44
C ASP A 211 -4.60 -13.46 21.07
N VAL A 212 -3.54 -13.27 20.28
CA VAL A 212 -2.59 -14.34 19.96
C VAL A 212 -1.69 -14.65 21.16
N LEU A 213 -1.09 -13.64 21.79
CA LEU A 213 -0.21 -13.84 22.95
C LEU A 213 -0.89 -14.61 24.08
N THR A 214 -2.17 -14.35 24.32
CA THR A 214 -2.96 -15.00 25.40
C THR A 214 -3.65 -16.29 24.98
N GLY A 215 -3.54 -16.67 23.68
CA GLY A 215 -4.20 -17.87 23.16
C GLY A 215 -5.72 -17.76 23.02
N LYS A 216 -6.28 -16.57 23.16
CA LYS A 216 -7.69 -16.31 22.82
C LYS A 216 -7.96 -16.57 21.35
N VAL A 217 -7.00 -16.29 20.50
CA VAL A 217 -6.93 -16.71 19.09
C VAL A 217 -5.69 -17.56 18.90
N CYS A 218 -5.86 -18.76 18.33
CA CYS A 218 -4.75 -19.64 17.98
C CYS A 218 -3.92 -19.02 16.84
N ALA A 219 -2.57 -18.98 17.00
CA ALA A 219 -1.68 -18.51 15.95
C ALA A 219 -1.91 -19.31 14.65
N CYS A 220 -2.10 -18.61 13.54
CA CYS A 220 -2.41 -19.23 12.24
C CYS A 220 -1.97 -18.38 11.04
N GLY A 221 -1.21 -17.33 11.27
CA GLY A 221 -0.59 -16.53 10.21
C GLY A 221 0.57 -17.26 9.54
N LYS A 222 0.81 -16.95 8.27
CA LYS A 222 1.88 -17.55 7.47
C LYS A 222 2.71 -16.46 6.80
N LEU A 223 4.04 -16.63 6.72
CA LEU A 223 4.92 -15.68 6.06
C LEU A 223 4.56 -15.50 4.57
N THR A 224 4.55 -14.28 4.14
CA THR A 224 4.37 -13.88 2.73
C THR A 224 5.69 -13.75 1.98
N ASP A 225 6.79 -13.93 2.72
CA ASP A 225 8.17 -13.70 2.25
C ASP A 225 9.09 -14.75 2.83
N THR A 226 10.10 -15.10 2.05
CA THR A 226 11.21 -15.93 2.51
C THR A 226 12.17 -15.09 3.35
N ILE A 227 12.53 -15.55 4.54
CA ILE A 227 13.54 -14.90 5.39
C ILE A 227 14.85 -15.66 5.23
N ALA A 228 15.84 -15.01 4.60
CA ALA A 228 17.17 -15.57 4.40
C ALA A 228 18.12 -15.29 5.59
N ALA A 229 19.21 -16.03 5.66
CA ALA A 229 20.21 -15.89 6.71
C ALA A 229 21.04 -14.60 6.60
N ASP A 230 21.23 -14.08 5.39
CA ASP A 230 21.93 -12.82 5.13
C ASP A 230 21.20 -12.09 4.01
N ILE A 231 21.10 -10.75 4.10
CA ILE A 231 20.54 -9.91 3.05
C ILE A 231 21.23 -10.10 1.68
N LYS A 232 22.49 -10.50 1.69
CA LYS A 232 23.25 -10.77 0.46
C LYS A 232 22.83 -12.06 -0.25
N ASP A 233 22.10 -12.93 0.44
CA ASP A 233 21.60 -14.17 -0.15
C ASP A 233 20.39 -13.95 -1.07
N TYR A 234 19.75 -12.77 -0.99
CA TYR A 234 18.69 -12.41 -1.93
C TYR A 234 19.27 -12.04 -3.30
N PRO A 235 18.79 -12.66 -4.38
CA PRO A 235 19.37 -12.48 -5.71
C PRO A 235 19.25 -11.04 -6.25
N SER A 236 18.31 -10.27 -5.73
CA SER A 236 18.08 -8.88 -6.10
C SER A 236 19.03 -7.89 -5.41
N THR A 237 19.71 -8.26 -4.33
CA THR A 237 20.48 -7.31 -3.50
C THR A 237 21.61 -6.62 -4.26
N GLU A 238 22.27 -7.30 -5.19
CA GLU A 238 23.32 -6.69 -6.02
C GLU A 238 22.79 -5.71 -7.08
N ASN A 239 21.48 -5.76 -7.34
CA ASN A 239 20.80 -4.95 -8.36
C ASN A 239 19.66 -4.12 -7.74
N PHE A 240 19.81 -3.73 -6.48
CA PHE A 240 18.82 -2.94 -5.74
C PHE A 240 19.43 -1.61 -5.30
N GLY A 241 18.64 -0.53 -5.36
CA GLY A 241 19.00 0.78 -4.82
C GLY A 241 19.85 1.66 -5.75
N ASP A 242 20.07 1.28 -7.01
CA ASP A 242 20.65 2.20 -8.00
C ASP A 242 19.59 3.27 -8.36
N PRO A 243 19.90 4.59 -8.21
CA PRO A 243 18.92 5.64 -8.44
C PRO A 243 18.64 5.91 -9.93
N PHE A 244 19.37 5.27 -10.85
CA PHE A 244 19.25 5.52 -12.29
C PHE A 244 18.83 4.30 -13.08
N LYS A 245 19.36 3.10 -12.75
CA LYS A 245 19.06 1.90 -13.53
C LYS A 245 19.21 0.61 -12.72
N ASN A 246 18.17 -0.21 -12.72
CA ASN A 246 18.17 -1.50 -12.03
C ASN A 246 17.83 -2.63 -13.02
N TYR A 247 18.76 -3.57 -13.17
CA TYR A 247 18.53 -4.78 -13.98
C TYR A 247 17.94 -5.89 -13.13
N TYR A 248 16.79 -6.41 -13.51
CA TYR A 248 16.12 -7.50 -12.81
C TYR A 248 16.68 -8.85 -13.29
N LYS A 249 17.95 -9.10 -12.93
CA LYS A 249 18.72 -10.27 -13.43
C LYS A 249 18.23 -11.59 -12.86
N GLU A 250 17.61 -11.57 -11.71
CA GLU A 250 16.97 -12.72 -11.10
C GLU A 250 15.75 -13.20 -11.89
N ASP A 251 15.19 -12.37 -12.75
CA ASP A 251 14.09 -12.68 -13.65
C ASP A 251 12.86 -13.21 -12.86
N ILE A 252 12.37 -14.42 -13.19
CA ILE A 252 11.23 -15.05 -12.51
C ILE A 252 11.58 -15.65 -11.14
N TYR A 253 12.88 -15.63 -10.75
CA TYR A 253 13.35 -16.24 -9.51
C TYR A 253 13.40 -15.22 -8.36
N VAL A 254 12.22 -14.79 -7.92
CA VAL A 254 12.02 -13.87 -6.79
C VAL A 254 11.60 -14.66 -5.56
N GLY A 255 12.12 -14.32 -4.39
CA GLY A 255 11.76 -14.92 -3.11
C GLY A 255 11.93 -16.45 -3.10
N TYR A 256 10.92 -17.18 -2.62
CA TYR A 256 10.98 -18.67 -2.53
C TYR A 256 11.25 -19.32 -3.89
N ARG A 257 10.86 -18.70 -5.01
CA ARG A 257 11.13 -19.22 -6.37
C ARG A 257 12.63 -19.33 -6.62
N TYR A 258 13.42 -18.40 -6.08
CA TYR A 258 14.89 -18.48 -6.08
C TYR A 258 15.39 -19.48 -5.02
N PHE A 259 15.00 -19.28 -3.78
CA PHE A 259 15.57 -20.03 -2.67
C PHE A 259 15.28 -21.53 -2.78
N GLU A 260 14.05 -21.93 -3.08
CA GLU A 260 13.71 -23.35 -3.23
C GLU A 260 14.34 -23.99 -4.47
N THR A 261 14.79 -23.20 -5.43
CA THR A 261 15.48 -23.70 -6.63
C THR A 261 16.98 -23.78 -6.43
N PHE A 262 17.63 -22.76 -5.87
CA PHE A 262 19.08 -22.63 -5.90
C PHE A 262 19.77 -22.56 -4.53
N ALA A 263 19.07 -22.15 -3.47
CA ALA A 263 19.71 -21.73 -2.22
C ALA A 263 18.89 -22.11 -0.95
N LYS A 264 18.39 -23.34 -0.91
CA LYS A 264 17.58 -23.83 0.24
C LYS A 264 18.28 -23.72 1.58
N ASP A 265 19.58 -23.90 1.59
CA ASP A 265 20.43 -23.85 2.78
C ASP A 265 20.64 -22.43 3.33
N LYS A 266 20.23 -21.41 2.58
CA LYS A 266 20.33 -20.00 2.96
C LYS A 266 19.07 -19.45 3.65
N VAL A 267 18.04 -20.25 3.80
CA VAL A 267 16.74 -19.82 4.33
C VAL A 267 16.62 -20.16 5.80
N LEU A 268 16.32 -19.17 6.62
CA LEU A 268 15.94 -19.33 8.03
C LEU A 268 14.47 -19.72 8.14
N TYR A 269 13.57 -18.95 7.50
CA TYR A 269 12.13 -19.21 7.51
C TYR A 269 11.61 -19.20 6.08
N PRO A 270 11.03 -20.31 5.59
CA PRO A 270 10.55 -20.39 4.21
C PRO A 270 9.22 -19.65 4.01
N PHE A 271 8.92 -19.32 2.77
CA PHE A 271 7.62 -18.79 2.36
C PHE A 271 6.47 -19.69 2.84
N GLY A 272 5.42 -19.09 3.36
CA GLY A 272 4.26 -19.80 3.87
C GLY A 272 4.42 -20.36 5.28
N TYR A 273 5.59 -20.25 5.90
CA TYR A 273 5.86 -20.77 7.24
C TYR A 273 5.13 -19.98 8.33
N GLY A 274 4.70 -20.68 9.35
CA GLY A 274 4.16 -20.16 10.58
C GLY A 274 3.63 -21.29 11.45
N LEU A 275 3.98 -21.26 12.76
CA LEU A 275 3.55 -22.23 13.76
C LEU A 275 2.13 -21.97 14.26
N SER A 276 1.55 -22.95 14.91
CA SER A 276 0.24 -22.88 15.55
C SER A 276 0.35 -23.42 16.99
N TYR A 277 -0.65 -23.10 17.83
CA TYR A 277 -0.78 -23.69 19.17
C TYR A 277 -1.42 -25.08 19.14
N THR A 278 -1.89 -25.51 17.97
CA THR A 278 -2.46 -26.83 17.74
C THR A 278 -1.75 -27.50 16.55
N THR A 279 -2.08 -28.75 16.28
CA THR A 279 -1.53 -29.52 15.17
C THR A 279 -2.60 -29.93 14.19
N PHE A 280 -2.24 -30.01 12.92
CA PHE A 280 -3.17 -30.42 11.85
C PHE A 280 -2.59 -31.57 11.04
N GLU A 281 -3.45 -32.48 10.61
CA GLU A 281 -3.16 -33.49 9.60
C GLU A 281 -3.88 -33.10 8.30
N THR A 282 -3.14 -33.11 7.20
CA THR A 282 -3.67 -32.77 5.88
C THR A 282 -3.63 -33.99 4.96
N ARG A 283 -4.74 -34.28 4.29
CA ARG A 283 -4.85 -35.30 3.24
C ARG A 283 -5.40 -34.66 1.98
N ALA A 284 -4.70 -34.83 0.87
CA ALA A 284 -5.09 -34.18 -0.37
C ALA A 284 -5.07 -35.14 -1.55
N GLU A 285 -5.94 -34.88 -2.52
CA GLU A 285 -5.99 -35.60 -3.80
C GLU A 285 -6.41 -34.68 -4.94
N ILE A 286 -6.01 -35.01 -6.16
CA ILE A 286 -6.47 -34.34 -7.37
C ILE A 286 -7.81 -34.97 -7.78
N LEU A 287 -8.91 -34.29 -7.52
CA LEU A 287 -10.26 -34.77 -7.83
C LEU A 287 -10.59 -34.68 -9.32
N LYS A 288 -10.09 -33.64 -9.99
CA LYS A 288 -10.45 -33.34 -11.36
C LYS A 288 -9.25 -32.75 -12.08
N ASN A 289 -9.04 -33.21 -13.31
CA ASN A 289 -8.11 -32.63 -14.25
C ASN A 289 -8.79 -32.51 -15.61
N THR A 290 -9.00 -31.28 -16.06
CA THR A 290 -9.58 -30.97 -17.38
C THR A 290 -8.55 -30.27 -18.27
N GLY A 291 -8.96 -29.87 -19.47
CA GLY A 291 -8.11 -29.08 -20.36
C GLY A 291 -7.61 -27.80 -19.71
N ASP A 292 -8.45 -27.10 -18.92
CA ASP A 292 -8.17 -25.73 -18.45
C ASP A 292 -8.02 -25.59 -16.93
N GLU A 293 -8.44 -26.58 -16.15
CA GLU A 293 -8.41 -26.51 -14.69
C GLU A 293 -8.08 -27.85 -14.02
N ILE A 294 -7.49 -27.76 -12.85
CA ILE A 294 -7.42 -28.86 -11.88
C ILE A 294 -8.18 -28.49 -10.60
N THR A 295 -8.77 -29.47 -9.96
CA THR A 295 -9.38 -29.31 -8.64
C THR A 295 -8.65 -30.22 -7.65
N VAL A 296 -8.13 -29.60 -6.60
CA VAL A 296 -7.48 -30.31 -5.49
C VAL A 296 -8.41 -30.28 -4.30
N SER A 297 -8.81 -31.47 -3.81
CA SER A 297 -9.52 -31.62 -2.53
C SER A 297 -8.53 -31.83 -1.43
N VAL A 298 -8.71 -31.11 -0.31
CA VAL A 298 -7.83 -31.20 0.85
C VAL A 298 -8.68 -31.33 2.11
N THR A 299 -8.58 -32.47 2.79
CA THR A 299 -9.16 -32.65 4.12
C THR A 299 -8.14 -32.22 5.16
N VAL A 300 -8.48 -31.23 5.96
CA VAL A 300 -7.68 -30.76 7.10
C VAL A 300 -8.36 -31.19 8.39
N SER A 301 -7.63 -31.90 9.27
CA SER A 301 -8.11 -32.37 10.57
C SER A 301 -7.29 -31.72 11.69
N ASN A 302 -7.94 -31.11 12.66
CA ASN A 302 -7.27 -30.64 13.88
C ASN A 302 -6.97 -31.85 14.78
N THR A 303 -5.70 -32.23 14.89
CA THR A 303 -5.21 -33.35 15.67
C THR A 303 -4.68 -32.95 17.03
N GLY A 304 -4.62 -31.65 17.32
CA GLY A 304 -4.15 -31.13 18.60
C GLY A 304 -5.28 -30.91 19.60
N GLU A 305 -4.97 -30.16 20.65
CA GLU A 305 -5.86 -29.96 21.81
C GLU A 305 -6.56 -28.60 21.82
N VAL A 306 -6.16 -27.66 20.93
CA VAL A 306 -6.66 -26.29 20.88
C VAL A 306 -7.41 -26.07 19.57
N ARG A 307 -8.49 -25.27 19.61
CA ARG A 307 -9.17 -24.81 18.40
C ARG A 307 -8.21 -23.96 17.55
N GLY A 308 -8.28 -24.10 16.25
CA GLY A 308 -7.41 -23.33 15.36
C GLY A 308 -7.84 -23.40 13.90
N LYS A 309 -7.17 -22.57 13.08
CA LYS A 309 -7.29 -22.53 11.61
C LYS A 309 -5.98 -22.95 10.98
N GLU A 310 -6.07 -23.60 9.82
CA GLU A 310 -4.90 -23.91 9.01
C GLU A 310 -4.99 -23.29 7.62
N VAL A 311 -3.83 -22.95 7.06
CA VAL A 311 -3.69 -22.51 5.68
C VAL A 311 -3.23 -23.67 4.82
N VAL A 312 -4.03 -24.00 3.83
CA VAL A 312 -3.67 -24.96 2.78
C VAL A 312 -3.02 -24.20 1.63
N GLN A 313 -1.82 -24.58 1.26
CA GLN A 313 -1.07 -24.01 0.14
C GLN A 313 -0.84 -25.09 -0.92
N VAL A 314 -1.13 -24.78 -2.17
CA VAL A 314 -0.97 -25.67 -3.32
C VAL A 314 0.11 -25.14 -4.22
N TYR A 315 1.13 -25.95 -4.44
CA TYR A 315 2.27 -25.64 -5.29
C TYR A 315 2.34 -26.60 -6.48
N VAL A 316 3.00 -26.16 -7.55
CA VAL A 316 3.31 -26.99 -8.69
C VAL A 316 4.80 -26.95 -9.01
N LYS A 317 5.33 -28.09 -9.39
CA LYS A 317 6.60 -28.21 -10.12
C LYS A 317 6.26 -28.48 -11.58
N VAL A 318 6.49 -27.49 -12.41
CA VAL A 318 6.27 -27.60 -13.86
C VAL A 318 7.51 -28.16 -14.54
N PRO A 319 7.40 -28.75 -15.73
CA PRO A 319 8.55 -29.21 -16.50
C PRO A 319 9.58 -28.10 -16.71
N GLN A 320 10.86 -28.44 -16.71
CA GLN A 320 11.91 -27.48 -17.02
C GLN A 320 11.89 -27.07 -18.49
N GLY A 321 11.59 -28.00 -19.38
CA GLY A 321 11.41 -27.76 -20.79
C GLY A 321 12.53 -26.94 -21.42
N LYS A 322 12.18 -26.07 -22.36
CA LYS A 322 13.12 -25.14 -23.00
C LYS A 322 13.23 -23.81 -22.24
N LEU A 323 12.17 -23.43 -21.51
CA LEU A 323 12.08 -22.13 -20.85
C LEU A 323 12.82 -22.10 -19.52
N GLY A 324 12.90 -23.23 -18.79
CA GLY A 324 13.38 -23.29 -17.43
C GLY A 324 12.38 -22.69 -16.42
N ASN A 325 12.19 -23.33 -15.28
CA ASN A 325 11.18 -22.95 -14.30
C ASN A 325 11.72 -23.08 -12.86
N PRO A 326 11.18 -22.35 -11.89
CA PRO A 326 11.50 -22.54 -10.48
C PRO A 326 11.01 -23.92 -10.00
N ALA A 327 11.64 -24.44 -8.94
CA ALA A 327 11.30 -25.74 -8.35
C ALA A 327 9.88 -25.79 -7.80
N ARG A 328 9.32 -24.63 -7.43
CA ARG A 328 7.97 -24.46 -6.88
C ARG A 328 7.34 -23.16 -7.39
N LYS A 329 6.05 -23.22 -7.75
CA LYS A 329 5.17 -22.05 -7.99
C LYS A 329 3.92 -22.25 -7.15
N LEU A 330 3.53 -21.27 -6.33
CA LEU A 330 2.22 -21.25 -5.68
C LEU A 330 1.14 -21.08 -6.77
N ILE A 331 0.12 -21.92 -6.73
CA ILE A 331 -0.97 -21.90 -7.71
C ILE A 331 -2.35 -21.81 -7.06
N GLY A 332 -2.42 -21.98 -5.75
CA GLY A 332 -3.65 -21.85 -5.01
C GLY A 332 -3.45 -21.93 -3.51
N PHE A 333 -4.40 -21.39 -2.78
CA PHE A 333 -4.44 -21.46 -1.32
C PHE A 333 -5.86 -21.33 -0.82
N ALA A 334 -6.09 -21.81 0.40
CA ALA A 334 -7.34 -21.59 1.13
C ALA A 334 -7.05 -21.64 2.64
N LYS A 335 -7.90 -20.99 3.43
CA LYS A 335 -7.84 -21.07 4.89
C LYS A 335 -9.08 -21.78 5.41
N THR A 336 -8.92 -22.69 6.38
CA THR A 336 -10.05 -23.40 7.00
C THR A 336 -10.87 -22.44 7.87
N LYS A 337 -12.11 -22.80 8.14
CA LYS A 337 -12.80 -22.28 9.33
C LYS A 337 -12.03 -22.68 10.59
N GLU A 338 -12.45 -22.15 11.75
CA GLU A 338 -11.89 -22.58 13.01
C GLU A 338 -12.35 -24.01 13.35
N LEU A 339 -11.39 -24.93 13.47
CA LEU A 339 -11.63 -26.35 13.76
C LEU A 339 -11.39 -26.64 15.24
N ALA A 340 -12.37 -27.24 15.89
CA ALA A 340 -12.21 -27.79 17.25
C ALA A 340 -11.29 -29.03 17.23
N PRO A 341 -10.70 -29.43 18.38
CA PRO A 341 -9.99 -30.69 18.50
C PRO A 341 -10.79 -31.90 17.96
N GLY A 342 -10.20 -32.62 17.01
CA GLY A 342 -10.83 -33.75 16.33
C GLY A 342 -11.81 -33.37 15.20
N GLU A 343 -12.09 -32.09 14.99
CA GLU A 343 -12.90 -31.61 13.84
C GLU A 343 -12.10 -31.60 12.56
N GLN A 344 -12.77 -31.81 11.44
CA GLN A 344 -12.18 -31.73 10.10
C GLN A 344 -13.01 -30.89 9.14
N GLU A 345 -12.35 -30.41 8.11
CA GLU A 345 -12.95 -29.68 6.98
C GLU A 345 -12.38 -30.16 5.68
N GLU A 346 -13.22 -30.29 4.67
CA GLU A 346 -12.80 -30.49 3.28
C GLU A 346 -12.80 -29.16 2.54
N VAL A 347 -11.66 -28.80 1.99
CA VAL A 347 -11.45 -27.56 1.19
C VAL A 347 -11.19 -27.96 -0.25
N CYS A 348 -11.97 -27.45 -1.20
CA CYS A 348 -11.76 -27.66 -2.63
C CYS A 348 -11.14 -26.44 -3.26
N ILE A 349 -9.95 -26.56 -3.83
CA ILE A 349 -9.22 -25.48 -4.50
C ILE A 349 -9.25 -25.73 -6.01
N VAL A 350 -9.92 -24.83 -6.73
CA VAL A 350 -9.96 -24.84 -8.19
C VAL A 350 -8.81 -23.97 -8.70
N ILE A 351 -7.97 -24.51 -9.56
CA ILE A 351 -6.76 -23.89 -10.07
C ILE A 351 -6.82 -23.87 -11.59
N GLN A 352 -6.65 -22.71 -12.18
CA GLN A 352 -6.58 -22.56 -13.63
C GLN A 352 -5.18 -22.95 -14.12
N LYS A 353 -5.08 -23.74 -15.17
CA LYS A 353 -3.80 -24.15 -15.77
C LYS A 353 -3.02 -22.95 -16.35
N TYR A 354 -3.71 -21.86 -16.63
CA TYR A 354 -3.11 -20.58 -16.99
C TYR A 354 -2.11 -20.08 -15.91
N ASP A 355 -2.40 -20.28 -14.61
CA ASP A 355 -1.52 -19.89 -13.52
C ASP A 355 -0.23 -20.75 -13.42
N MET A 356 -0.19 -21.88 -14.13
CA MET A 356 0.99 -22.75 -14.23
C MET A 356 1.81 -22.48 -15.48
N ALA A 357 1.25 -21.80 -16.49
CA ALA A 357 1.87 -21.55 -17.76
C ALA A 357 3.13 -20.70 -17.64
N SER A 358 4.02 -20.82 -18.59
CA SER A 358 5.22 -20.01 -18.73
C SER A 358 5.13 -19.15 -19.97
N TYR A 359 5.62 -17.92 -19.89
CA TYR A 359 5.62 -17.01 -21.05
C TYR A 359 6.91 -17.15 -21.85
N ASP A 360 6.79 -17.41 -23.15
CA ASP A 360 7.92 -17.50 -24.08
C ASP A 360 8.17 -16.14 -24.77
N ASP A 361 9.02 -15.33 -24.17
CA ASP A 361 9.47 -14.05 -24.75
C ASP A 361 10.52 -14.23 -25.86
N SER A 362 11.14 -15.41 -25.95
CA SER A 362 12.26 -15.70 -26.83
C SER A 362 11.86 -16.40 -28.14
N GLY A 363 10.74 -17.11 -28.13
CA GLY A 363 10.34 -18.00 -29.22
C GLY A 363 11.07 -19.35 -29.21
N VAL A 364 11.76 -19.70 -28.13
CA VAL A 364 12.52 -20.96 -28.01
C VAL A 364 11.63 -22.19 -28.09
N THR A 365 10.37 -22.08 -27.71
CA THR A 365 9.37 -23.15 -27.88
C THR A 365 8.85 -23.27 -29.31
N GLY A 366 9.06 -22.27 -30.14
CA GLY A 366 8.46 -22.07 -31.45
C GLY A 366 7.25 -21.14 -31.46
N HIS A 367 6.86 -20.62 -30.29
CA HIS A 367 5.67 -19.77 -30.06
C HIS A 367 6.04 -18.54 -29.24
N LYS A 368 6.72 -17.56 -29.92
CA LYS A 368 7.08 -16.29 -29.28
C LYS A 368 5.83 -15.54 -28.83
N SER A 369 5.94 -14.85 -27.70
CA SER A 369 4.89 -14.02 -27.10
C SER A 369 3.62 -14.81 -26.70
N CYS A 370 3.80 -16.06 -26.31
CA CYS A 370 2.71 -16.95 -25.89
C CYS A 370 2.90 -17.43 -24.46
N TYR A 371 1.79 -17.58 -23.74
CA TYR A 371 1.74 -18.45 -22.58
C TYR A 371 1.60 -19.90 -23.03
N VAL A 372 2.51 -20.74 -22.57
CA VAL A 372 2.56 -22.15 -22.95
C VAL A 372 2.59 -23.07 -21.73
N LEU A 373 1.99 -24.25 -21.89
CA LEU A 373 2.30 -25.42 -21.06
C LEU A 373 3.29 -26.28 -21.85
N GLU A 374 4.50 -26.43 -21.34
CA GLU A 374 5.48 -27.33 -21.97
C GLU A 374 5.12 -28.79 -21.68
N GLU A 375 5.43 -29.69 -22.60
CA GLU A 375 5.18 -31.13 -22.45
C GLU A 375 5.91 -31.73 -21.26
N GLY A 376 5.22 -32.52 -20.46
CA GLY A 376 5.80 -33.29 -19.36
C GLY A 376 4.93 -33.40 -18.14
N CYS A 377 5.54 -33.87 -17.03
CA CYS A 377 4.87 -34.09 -15.76
C CYS A 377 4.74 -32.80 -14.97
N TYR A 378 3.51 -32.48 -14.58
CA TYR A 378 3.14 -31.42 -13.65
C TYR A 378 2.86 -32.04 -12.29
N GLU A 379 3.80 -31.88 -11.35
CA GLU A 379 3.71 -32.47 -10.03
C GLU A 379 3.12 -31.47 -9.04
N VAL A 380 2.02 -31.84 -8.41
CA VAL A 380 1.25 -30.99 -7.47
C VAL A 380 1.63 -31.31 -6.05
N PHE A 381 1.84 -30.27 -5.24
CA PHE A 381 2.22 -30.36 -3.84
C PHE A 381 1.22 -29.63 -2.98
N VAL A 382 0.91 -30.17 -1.80
CA VAL A 382 0.00 -29.56 -0.82
C VAL A 382 0.66 -29.57 0.55
N GLY A 383 0.59 -28.46 1.26
CA GLY A 383 1.13 -28.32 2.62
C GLY A 383 0.74 -26.99 3.26
N SER A 384 1.31 -26.71 4.42
CA SER A 384 1.14 -25.46 5.16
C SER A 384 2.18 -24.39 4.83
N ASP A 385 3.26 -24.78 4.13
CA ASP A 385 4.31 -23.90 3.62
C ASP A 385 5.01 -24.57 2.42
N VAL A 386 5.91 -23.86 1.75
CA VAL A 386 6.57 -24.33 0.53
C VAL A 386 7.46 -25.55 0.74
N ARG A 387 7.97 -25.79 1.97
CA ARG A 387 8.86 -26.92 2.31
C ARG A 387 8.12 -28.11 2.88
N SER A 388 7.11 -27.86 3.70
CA SER A 388 6.26 -28.91 4.26
C SER A 388 5.33 -29.53 3.22
N ALA A 389 5.12 -28.86 2.08
CA ALA A 389 4.26 -29.33 1.00
C ALA A 389 4.78 -30.65 0.41
N VAL A 390 3.90 -31.66 0.43
CA VAL A 390 4.17 -33.02 -0.08
C VAL A 390 3.46 -33.25 -1.41
N SER A 391 4.07 -34.11 -2.26
CA SER A 391 3.47 -34.46 -3.55
C SER A 391 2.18 -35.24 -3.37
N VAL A 392 1.11 -34.77 -4.02
CA VAL A 392 -0.23 -35.40 -4.01
C VAL A 392 -0.54 -36.07 -5.35
N GLY A 393 0.36 -35.95 -6.31
CA GLY A 393 0.24 -36.61 -7.61
C GLY A 393 0.91 -35.79 -8.72
N CYS A 394 1.05 -36.46 -9.84
CA CYS A 394 1.55 -35.85 -11.06
C CYS A 394 0.60 -36.19 -12.20
N TYR A 395 0.52 -35.31 -13.16
CA TYR A 395 -0.21 -35.55 -14.42
C TYR A 395 0.61 -35.07 -15.62
N GLU A 396 0.45 -35.77 -16.73
CA GLU A 396 1.12 -35.43 -17.97
C GLU A 396 0.32 -34.40 -18.75
N GLU A 397 1.01 -33.37 -19.24
CA GLU A 397 0.47 -32.41 -20.21
C GLU A 397 1.21 -32.58 -21.53
N GLU A 398 0.46 -32.51 -22.65
CA GLU A 398 1.05 -32.29 -23.96
C GLU A 398 1.42 -30.81 -24.12
N PHE A 399 2.37 -30.49 -25.01
CA PHE A 399 2.67 -29.11 -25.33
C PHE A 399 1.41 -28.37 -25.82
N ARG A 400 1.10 -27.24 -25.21
CA ARG A 400 -0.08 -26.45 -25.55
C ARG A 400 0.16 -24.96 -25.42
N VAL A 401 -0.22 -24.19 -26.44
CA VAL A 401 -0.36 -22.74 -26.33
C VAL A 401 -1.67 -22.45 -25.60
N ILE A 402 -1.57 -21.77 -24.45
CA ILE A 402 -2.72 -21.38 -23.63
C ILE A 402 -3.29 -20.06 -24.13
N GLU A 403 -2.42 -19.09 -24.41
CA GLU A 403 -2.79 -17.77 -24.87
C GLU A 403 -1.70 -17.26 -25.81
N GLU A 404 -2.11 -16.79 -26.99
CA GLU A 404 -1.25 -16.13 -27.95
C GLU A 404 -1.43 -14.61 -27.81
N LEU A 405 -0.33 -13.92 -27.53
CA LEU A 405 -0.30 -12.49 -27.30
C LEU A 405 0.66 -11.82 -28.29
N GLU A 406 0.83 -10.51 -28.12
CA GLU A 406 1.82 -9.75 -28.87
C GLU A 406 3.04 -9.46 -28.00
N GLU A 407 4.23 -9.32 -28.61
CA GLU A 407 5.37 -8.76 -27.91
C GLU A 407 5.02 -7.35 -27.43
N ALA A 408 5.07 -7.11 -26.12
CA ALA A 408 4.75 -5.83 -25.56
C ALA A 408 5.64 -5.50 -24.36
N TYR A 409 6.21 -4.30 -24.36
CA TYR A 409 7.03 -3.76 -23.28
C TYR A 409 8.33 -4.54 -23.02
N ALA A 410 8.86 -5.25 -24.02
CA ALA A 410 10.17 -5.90 -23.96
C ALA A 410 11.30 -4.87 -23.81
N PRO A 411 12.44 -5.21 -23.17
CA PRO A 411 13.55 -4.28 -22.98
C PRO A 411 14.18 -3.82 -24.28
N VAL A 412 14.67 -2.58 -24.28
CA VAL A 412 15.35 -1.99 -25.45
C VAL A 412 16.83 -2.30 -25.49
N GLU A 413 17.41 -2.76 -24.39
CA GLU A 413 18.82 -3.10 -24.26
C GLU A 413 19.02 -4.54 -23.80
N LYS A 414 20.15 -5.12 -24.22
CA LYS A 414 20.52 -6.50 -23.84
C LYS A 414 21.08 -6.56 -22.44
N PHE A 415 20.62 -7.52 -21.67
CA PHE A 415 21.21 -7.92 -20.40
C PHE A 415 21.11 -9.43 -20.19
N GLN A 416 21.79 -9.93 -19.15
CA GLN A 416 21.76 -11.34 -18.81
C GLN A 416 20.75 -11.58 -17.70
N ARG A 417 19.89 -12.58 -17.86
CA ARG A 417 18.96 -13.06 -16.84
C ARG A 417 19.33 -14.44 -16.32
N MET A 418 18.90 -14.76 -15.13
CA MET A 418 19.04 -16.09 -14.52
C MET A 418 18.06 -17.08 -15.18
N LYS A 419 18.52 -18.33 -15.29
CA LYS A 419 17.72 -19.46 -15.76
C LYS A 419 18.11 -20.73 -15.00
N ALA A 420 17.11 -21.54 -14.64
CA ALA A 420 17.34 -22.84 -14.03
C ALA A 420 17.59 -23.92 -15.09
N VAL A 421 18.55 -24.78 -14.78
CA VAL A 421 18.79 -26.04 -15.50
C VAL A 421 18.73 -27.18 -14.50
N LEU A 422 17.87 -28.16 -14.74
CA LEU A 422 17.77 -29.36 -13.93
C LEU A 422 18.89 -30.32 -14.31
N LEU A 423 19.72 -30.69 -13.33
CA LEU A 423 20.81 -31.64 -13.50
C LEU A 423 20.30 -33.09 -13.37
N PRO A 424 21.07 -34.07 -13.87
CA PRO A 424 20.68 -35.50 -13.80
C PRO A 424 20.52 -36.06 -12.38
N ASP A 425 21.13 -35.41 -11.39
CA ASP A 425 20.99 -35.77 -9.96
C ASP A 425 19.76 -35.17 -9.29
N GLY A 426 18.93 -34.41 -10.05
CA GLY A 426 17.74 -33.76 -9.54
C GLY A 426 17.98 -32.39 -8.90
N THR A 427 19.20 -31.89 -8.84
CA THR A 427 19.51 -30.55 -8.37
C THR A 427 19.37 -29.52 -9.49
N TYR A 428 19.28 -28.24 -9.13
CA TYR A 428 19.21 -27.14 -10.08
C TYR A 428 20.51 -26.35 -10.13
N GLN A 429 20.91 -25.98 -11.33
CA GLN A 429 22.03 -25.08 -11.57
C GLN A 429 21.49 -23.76 -12.14
N ALA A 430 21.94 -22.65 -11.56
CA ALA A 430 21.70 -21.34 -12.14
C ALA A 430 22.69 -21.14 -13.31
N VAL A 431 22.14 -20.81 -14.47
CA VAL A 431 22.91 -20.36 -15.64
C VAL A 431 22.39 -18.99 -16.05
N THR A 432 23.09 -18.31 -16.94
CA THR A 432 22.63 -17.04 -17.51
C THR A 432 22.28 -17.18 -18.98
N GLU A 433 21.26 -16.47 -19.44
CA GLU A 433 20.92 -16.32 -20.87
C GLU A 433 20.68 -14.86 -21.20
N GLU A 434 20.91 -14.49 -22.47
CA GLU A 434 20.64 -13.12 -22.94
C GLU A 434 19.13 -12.90 -23.07
N VAL A 435 18.64 -11.80 -22.48
CA VAL A 435 17.23 -11.40 -22.59
C VAL A 435 16.93 -10.91 -24.00
N PRO A 436 15.80 -11.37 -24.60
CA PRO A 436 15.34 -10.84 -25.87
C PRO A 436 15.02 -9.34 -25.78
N VAL A 437 15.47 -8.58 -26.76
CA VAL A 437 15.17 -7.16 -26.88
C VAL A 437 13.95 -6.94 -27.76
N ARG A 438 13.31 -5.79 -27.59
CA ARG A 438 12.14 -5.37 -28.35
C ARG A 438 12.38 -5.41 -29.86
N THR A 439 11.43 -5.97 -30.57
CA THR A 439 11.44 -6.07 -32.05
C THR A 439 10.27 -5.32 -32.70
N VAL A 440 9.27 -4.90 -31.92
CA VAL A 440 8.08 -4.17 -32.37
C VAL A 440 8.17 -2.70 -31.93
N ASP A 441 7.84 -1.77 -32.82
CA ASP A 441 7.75 -0.36 -32.50
C ASP A 441 6.36 -0.02 -31.92
N PRO A 442 6.26 0.42 -30.65
CA PRO A 442 4.98 0.81 -30.07
C PRO A 442 4.31 1.99 -30.78
N GLN A 443 5.08 2.85 -31.44
CA GLN A 443 4.51 3.97 -32.19
C GLN A 443 3.87 3.52 -33.49
N GLU A 444 4.43 2.51 -34.17
CA GLU A 444 3.80 1.90 -35.33
C GLU A 444 2.49 1.18 -34.93
N ARG A 445 2.50 0.45 -33.81
CA ARG A 445 1.31 -0.16 -33.25
C ARG A 445 0.23 0.88 -32.97
N ARG A 446 0.57 1.97 -32.26
CA ARG A 446 -0.34 3.07 -32.01
C ARG A 446 -0.92 3.67 -33.28
N ALA A 447 -0.09 3.91 -34.29
CA ALA A 447 -0.52 4.49 -35.57
C ALA A 447 -1.54 3.61 -36.31
N ASN A 448 -1.43 2.30 -36.18
CA ASN A 448 -2.38 1.34 -36.76
C ASN A 448 -3.70 1.25 -35.99
N GLU A 449 -3.76 1.77 -34.79
CA GLU A 449 -4.87 1.60 -33.84
C GLU A 449 -5.44 2.94 -33.33
N MET A 450 -5.21 3.99 -34.10
CA MET A 450 -5.71 5.33 -33.78
C MET A 450 -7.24 5.34 -33.65
N PRO A 451 -7.80 5.91 -32.59
CA PRO A 451 -9.24 6.02 -32.46
C PRO A 451 -9.79 7.00 -33.50
N GLU A 452 -11.01 6.72 -33.97
CA GLU A 452 -11.74 7.66 -34.81
C GLU A 452 -12.01 8.97 -34.05
N THR A 453 -11.86 10.09 -34.76
CA THR A 453 -12.19 11.40 -34.22
C THR A 453 -13.68 11.67 -34.42
N LEU A 454 -14.40 11.97 -33.34
CA LEU A 454 -15.78 12.41 -33.41
C LEU A 454 -15.83 13.88 -33.84
N ASP A 455 -16.72 14.20 -34.77
CA ASP A 455 -16.96 15.58 -35.19
C ASP A 455 -17.54 16.41 -34.05
N CYS A 456 -16.93 17.57 -33.77
CA CYS A 456 -17.43 18.49 -32.73
C CYS A 456 -18.79 19.06 -33.14
N THR A 457 -19.81 18.79 -32.32
CA THR A 457 -21.18 19.27 -32.57
C THR A 457 -21.51 20.61 -31.92
N GLY A 458 -20.63 21.08 -31.02
CA GLY A 458 -20.97 22.15 -30.08
C GLY A 458 -22.00 21.70 -29.03
N ASP A 459 -22.25 22.54 -28.05
CA ASP A 459 -23.18 22.22 -26.94
C ASP A 459 -24.59 21.91 -27.47
N LYS A 460 -25.04 20.69 -27.22
CA LYS A 460 -26.40 20.22 -27.51
C LYS A 460 -27.31 20.23 -26.30
N GLY A 461 -26.82 20.69 -25.17
CA GLY A 461 -27.55 20.71 -23.91
C GLY A 461 -27.63 19.32 -23.23
N TYR A 462 -26.92 18.31 -23.72
CA TYR A 462 -26.87 17.00 -23.08
C TYR A 462 -26.12 17.06 -21.76
N LYS A 463 -26.58 16.29 -20.77
CA LYS A 463 -25.92 16.15 -19.47
C LYS A 463 -25.44 14.70 -19.31
N LEU A 464 -24.41 14.48 -18.48
CA LEU A 464 -23.90 13.14 -18.28
C LEU A 464 -24.97 12.17 -17.73
N VAL A 465 -25.95 12.69 -17.00
CA VAL A 465 -27.12 11.90 -16.54
C VAL A 465 -27.95 11.37 -17.70
N ASP A 466 -27.94 12.01 -18.85
CA ASP A 466 -28.67 11.52 -20.03
C ASP A 466 -27.98 10.27 -20.61
N VAL A 467 -26.66 10.19 -20.51
CA VAL A 467 -25.90 8.97 -20.83
C VAL A 467 -26.22 7.86 -19.81
N LEU A 468 -26.27 8.20 -18.52
CA LEU A 468 -26.66 7.27 -17.45
C LEU A 468 -28.04 6.68 -17.70
N ASP A 469 -28.99 7.52 -18.21
CA ASP A 469 -30.36 7.16 -18.53
C ASP A 469 -30.50 6.49 -19.91
N LYS A 470 -29.40 6.34 -20.66
CA LYS A 470 -29.39 5.80 -22.04
C LYS A 470 -30.24 6.59 -23.02
N LYS A 471 -30.44 7.88 -22.79
CA LYS A 471 -31.14 8.81 -23.72
C LYS A 471 -30.21 9.30 -24.82
N VAL A 472 -28.90 9.37 -24.51
CA VAL A 472 -27.82 9.83 -25.37
C VAL A 472 -26.67 8.81 -25.27
N SER A 473 -25.97 8.54 -26.37
CA SER A 473 -24.78 7.69 -26.32
C SER A 473 -23.58 8.45 -25.73
N MET A 474 -22.55 7.73 -25.33
CA MET A 474 -21.31 8.34 -24.86
C MET A 474 -20.65 9.17 -25.98
N GLU A 475 -20.66 8.68 -27.22
CA GLU A 475 -20.08 9.37 -28.36
C GLU A 475 -20.82 10.67 -28.67
N GLU A 476 -22.17 10.68 -28.64
CA GLU A 476 -22.98 11.89 -28.82
C GLU A 476 -22.69 12.90 -27.70
N PHE A 477 -22.53 12.43 -26.46
CA PHE A 477 -22.20 13.30 -25.33
C PHE A 477 -20.81 13.91 -25.49
N ILE A 478 -19.79 13.11 -25.83
CA ILE A 478 -18.41 13.58 -26.00
C ILE A 478 -18.29 14.54 -27.19
N ALA A 479 -19.00 14.32 -28.28
CA ALA A 479 -19.00 15.18 -29.46
C ALA A 479 -19.42 16.62 -29.19
N GLN A 480 -20.13 16.91 -28.08
CA GLN A 480 -20.49 18.29 -27.68
C GLN A 480 -19.43 18.96 -26.80
N ILE A 481 -18.46 18.22 -26.24
CA ILE A 481 -17.44 18.79 -25.34
C ILE A 481 -16.46 19.61 -26.18
N SER A 482 -16.12 20.80 -25.71
CA SER A 482 -15.14 21.67 -26.36
C SER A 482 -13.72 21.08 -26.31
N GLU A 483 -12.86 21.47 -27.25
CA GLU A 483 -11.45 21.07 -27.25
C GLU A 483 -10.77 21.50 -25.94
N GLU A 484 -11.04 22.73 -25.46
CA GLU A 484 -10.53 23.24 -24.19
C GLU A 484 -10.91 22.35 -23.01
N ASP A 485 -12.18 21.92 -22.93
CA ASP A 485 -12.65 21.04 -21.87
C ASP A 485 -12.16 19.59 -22.00
N LEU A 486 -11.94 19.10 -23.24
CA LEU A 486 -11.30 17.78 -23.48
C LEU A 486 -9.84 17.75 -23.03
N ILE A 487 -9.13 18.87 -23.17
CA ILE A 487 -7.78 19.02 -22.62
C ILE A 487 -7.82 19.16 -21.10
N ALA A 488 -8.77 19.93 -20.57
CA ALA A 488 -8.87 20.19 -19.13
C ALA A 488 -9.28 18.93 -18.33
N ILE A 489 -10.15 18.07 -18.85
CA ILE A 489 -10.59 16.85 -18.15
C ILE A 489 -9.46 15.84 -17.91
N PHE A 490 -8.39 15.90 -18.71
CA PHE A 490 -7.18 15.14 -18.57
C PHE A 490 -6.33 15.53 -17.34
N ARG A 491 -6.60 16.70 -16.74
CA ARG A 491 -5.87 17.26 -15.60
C ARG A 491 -6.61 16.97 -14.29
N GLY A 492 -5.97 16.21 -13.39
CA GLY A 492 -6.47 16.03 -12.03
C GLY A 492 -6.02 17.17 -11.13
N GLU A 493 -6.94 17.74 -10.34
CA GLU A 493 -6.61 18.74 -9.33
C GLU A 493 -6.29 18.09 -8.00
N GLY A 494 -5.19 18.46 -7.39
CA GLY A 494 -4.73 17.75 -6.19
C GLY A 494 -4.61 18.61 -5.08
N MET A 495 -3.84 18.12 -4.23
CA MET A 495 -4.13 17.58 -2.88
C MET A 495 -4.99 18.59 -2.14
N CYS A 496 -5.96 18.13 -1.33
CA CYS A 496 -6.85 18.99 -0.57
C CYS A 496 -7.70 19.95 -1.42
N SER A 497 -8.07 19.55 -2.66
CA SER A 497 -8.93 20.37 -3.52
C SER A 497 -10.23 20.73 -2.80
N PRO A 498 -10.66 22.02 -2.84
CA PRO A 498 -11.91 22.44 -2.21
C PRO A 498 -13.18 21.96 -2.95
N LYS A 499 -13.01 21.35 -4.13
CA LYS A 499 -14.13 20.86 -4.96
C LYS A 499 -14.68 19.50 -4.50
N VAL A 500 -13.96 18.79 -3.62
CA VAL A 500 -14.29 17.45 -3.11
C VAL A 500 -14.24 17.43 -1.59
N THR A 501 -14.37 16.24 -1.00
CA THR A 501 -14.28 16.04 0.45
C THR A 501 -12.95 16.56 0.98
N ALA A 502 -13.00 17.37 2.03
CA ALA A 502 -11.82 18.02 2.61
C ALA A 502 -10.73 17.02 2.99
N GLY A 503 -9.49 17.35 2.69
CA GLY A 503 -8.32 16.57 3.06
C GLY A 503 -8.05 15.34 2.21
N THR A 504 -8.81 15.13 1.15
CA THR A 504 -8.60 14.02 0.21
C THR A 504 -7.50 14.31 -0.81
N ALA A 505 -7.07 13.28 -1.52
CA ALA A 505 -5.84 13.34 -2.32
C ALA A 505 -6.00 14.09 -3.64
N ALA A 506 -7.17 14.03 -4.29
CA ALA A 506 -7.39 14.76 -5.54
C ALA A 506 -8.86 14.81 -5.98
N ALA A 507 -9.13 15.76 -6.89
CA ALA A 507 -10.37 15.92 -7.63
C ALA A 507 -10.13 15.71 -9.13
N PHE A 508 -11.10 15.15 -9.85
CA PHE A 508 -11.00 14.92 -11.29
C PHE A 508 -12.37 14.94 -11.98
N GLY A 509 -12.40 14.94 -13.29
CA GLY A 509 -13.65 14.97 -14.06
C GLY A 509 -14.24 16.36 -14.16
N GLY A 510 -15.32 16.68 -13.45
CA GLY A 510 -16.00 18.01 -13.52
C GLY A 510 -15.25 19.14 -12.83
N VAL A 511 -13.95 19.29 -13.09
CA VAL A 511 -13.07 20.26 -12.38
C VAL A 511 -13.12 21.69 -12.96
N THR A 512 -13.72 21.90 -14.12
CA THR A 512 -13.92 23.25 -14.71
C THR A 512 -15.40 23.63 -14.77
N ASP A 513 -15.70 24.93 -14.89
CA ASP A 513 -17.08 25.40 -15.06
C ASP A 513 -17.75 24.82 -16.32
N GLY A 514 -16.97 24.65 -17.41
CA GLY A 514 -17.46 24.06 -18.66
C GLY A 514 -17.86 22.60 -18.46
N LEU A 515 -17.01 21.80 -17.86
CA LEU A 515 -17.28 20.40 -17.56
C LEU A 515 -18.45 20.24 -16.56
N THR A 516 -18.49 21.06 -15.52
CA THR A 516 -19.59 21.06 -14.55
C THR A 516 -20.91 21.45 -15.20
N ALA A 517 -20.89 22.42 -16.12
CA ALA A 517 -22.08 22.83 -16.87
C ALA A 517 -22.66 21.71 -17.74
N LEU A 518 -21.85 20.73 -18.17
CA LEU A 518 -22.29 19.52 -18.85
C LEU A 518 -22.83 18.43 -17.90
N GLY A 519 -22.92 18.72 -16.60
CA GLY A 519 -23.38 17.76 -15.58
C GLY A 519 -22.38 16.64 -15.32
N ILE A 520 -21.08 16.89 -15.53
CA ILE A 520 -20.01 15.97 -15.16
C ILE A 520 -19.70 16.19 -13.68
N PRO A 521 -19.83 15.17 -12.81
CA PRO A 521 -19.53 15.32 -11.40
C PRO A 521 -18.03 15.47 -11.16
N VAL A 522 -17.66 16.09 -10.05
CA VAL A 522 -16.28 16.07 -9.56
C VAL A 522 -16.05 14.76 -8.83
N GLY A 523 -15.20 13.92 -9.39
CA GLY A 523 -14.77 12.67 -8.77
C GLY A 523 -13.73 12.93 -7.68
N CYS A 524 -13.79 12.16 -6.60
CA CYS A 524 -12.93 12.29 -5.45
C CYS A 524 -12.08 11.03 -5.27
N CYS A 525 -10.78 11.16 -5.07
CA CYS A 525 -9.95 10.06 -4.62
C CYS A 525 -9.20 10.38 -3.33
N SER A 526 -8.99 9.36 -2.49
CA SER A 526 -8.26 9.47 -1.23
C SER A 526 -7.18 8.42 -1.13
N ASP A 527 -6.03 8.79 -0.54
CA ASP A 527 -5.00 7.83 -0.18
C ASP A 527 -5.50 6.84 0.87
N GLY A 528 -4.82 5.69 0.87
CA GLY A 528 -4.83 4.84 2.00
C GLY A 528 -4.91 3.35 1.80
N PRO A 529 -3.82 2.65 1.39
CA PRO A 529 -3.74 1.20 1.55
C PRO A 529 -4.01 0.72 2.99
N SER A 530 -3.64 1.50 4.01
CA SER A 530 -3.92 1.20 5.43
C SER A 530 -5.11 1.98 6.00
N GLY A 531 -6.07 2.40 5.18
CA GLY A 531 -7.26 3.18 5.55
C GLY A 531 -7.29 4.57 4.95
N ILE A 532 -8.42 5.26 5.07
CA ILE A 532 -8.65 6.55 4.41
C ILE A 532 -7.79 7.63 5.06
N ARG A 533 -6.98 8.31 4.26
CA ARG A 533 -6.19 9.45 4.70
C ARG A 533 -6.95 10.74 4.41
N MET A 534 -7.15 11.57 5.44
CA MET A 534 -7.78 12.88 5.32
C MET A 534 -6.91 13.95 6.02
N ASP A 535 -6.22 14.76 5.22
CA ASP A 535 -5.21 15.72 5.69
C ASP A 535 -5.82 16.91 6.46
N CYS A 536 -7.13 17.10 6.39
CA CYS A 536 -7.84 18.07 7.22
C CYS A 536 -8.00 17.63 8.69
N GLY A 537 -7.75 16.36 9.00
CA GLY A 537 -7.86 15.80 10.35
C GLY A 537 -9.13 15.00 10.61
N THR A 538 -10.07 14.92 9.65
CA THR A 538 -11.23 14.03 9.76
C THR A 538 -10.77 12.59 10.03
N LYS A 539 -11.46 11.93 10.97
CA LYS A 539 -11.07 10.62 11.47
C LYS A 539 -11.61 9.50 10.58
N ALA A 540 -10.77 8.51 10.36
CA ALA A 540 -11.11 7.30 9.62
C ALA A 540 -10.57 6.06 10.34
N PHE A 541 -10.92 4.89 9.82
CA PHE A 541 -10.46 3.63 10.38
C PHE A 541 -9.08 3.25 9.84
N SER A 542 -8.10 3.04 10.73
CA SER A 542 -6.77 2.54 10.35
C SER A 542 -6.75 1.02 10.33
N LEU A 543 -6.39 0.48 9.19
CA LEU A 543 -6.35 -0.95 8.89
C LEU A 543 -4.95 -1.54 9.16
N PRO A 544 -4.85 -2.87 9.33
CA PRO A 544 -3.57 -3.58 9.21
C PRO A 544 -2.89 -3.25 7.89
N ASN A 545 -1.55 -3.32 7.85
CA ASN A 545 -0.79 -3.12 6.62
C ASN A 545 -0.95 -4.27 5.60
N GLY A 546 -0.50 -4.04 4.36
CA GLY A 546 -0.65 -5.00 3.27
C GLY A 546 -0.01 -6.36 3.54
N THR A 547 1.22 -6.36 4.07
CA THR A 547 1.94 -7.59 4.43
C THR A 547 1.17 -8.40 5.48
N SER A 548 0.60 -7.73 6.49
CA SER A 548 -0.24 -8.40 7.50
C SER A 548 -1.47 -9.06 6.87
N PHE A 549 -2.12 -8.41 5.89
CA PHE A 549 -3.22 -9.02 5.14
C PHE A 549 -2.78 -10.25 4.36
N GLY A 550 -1.63 -10.17 3.68
CA GLY A 550 -1.03 -11.32 2.99
C GLY A 550 -0.83 -12.50 3.92
N CYS A 551 -0.28 -12.26 5.13
CA CYS A 551 -0.03 -13.29 6.14
C CYS A 551 -1.29 -14.01 6.64
N THR A 552 -2.47 -13.42 6.46
CA THR A 552 -3.73 -14.10 6.78
C THR A 552 -4.03 -15.27 5.84
N PHE A 553 -3.61 -15.21 4.58
CA PHE A 553 -4.04 -16.13 3.50
C PHE A 553 -5.57 -16.31 3.46
N ASN A 554 -6.33 -15.28 3.85
CA ASN A 554 -7.77 -15.33 4.05
C ASN A 554 -8.50 -14.25 3.23
N VAL A 555 -8.79 -14.58 1.97
CA VAL A 555 -9.47 -13.67 1.04
C VAL A 555 -10.87 -13.26 1.52
N GLU A 556 -11.55 -14.15 2.26
CA GLU A 556 -12.90 -13.88 2.75
C GLU A 556 -12.89 -12.85 3.89
N LEU A 557 -11.96 -12.98 4.85
CA LEU A 557 -11.80 -12.02 5.94
C LEU A 557 -11.37 -10.65 5.41
N VAL A 558 -10.39 -10.61 4.51
CA VAL A 558 -9.95 -9.36 3.86
C VAL A 558 -11.10 -8.73 3.09
N GLY A 559 -11.87 -9.51 2.33
CA GLY A 559 -13.07 -9.05 1.63
C GLY A 559 -14.11 -8.45 2.59
N ALA A 560 -14.42 -9.15 3.70
CA ALA A 560 -15.38 -8.66 4.69
C ALA A 560 -14.95 -7.33 5.34
N LEU A 561 -13.64 -7.17 5.60
CA LEU A 561 -13.08 -5.93 6.14
C LEU A 561 -13.19 -4.79 5.12
N TYR A 562 -12.85 -5.04 3.85
CA TYR A 562 -12.92 -4.03 2.79
C TYR A 562 -14.35 -3.70 2.32
N GLU A 563 -15.37 -4.51 2.66
CA GLU A 563 -16.76 -4.08 2.56
C GLU A 563 -17.07 -2.93 3.53
N MET A 564 -16.47 -2.96 4.73
CA MET A 564 -16.60 -1.85 5.70
C MET A 564 -15.86 -0.61 5.21
N THR A 565 -14.63 -0.79 4.68
CA THR A 565 -13.86 0.30 4.05
C THR A 565 -14.62 0.94 2.90
N GLY A 566 -15.23 0.14 2.01
CA GLY A 566 -16.05 0.64 0.91
C GLY A 566 -17.25 1.48 1.39
N LYS A 567 -17.89 1.07 2.49
CA LYS A 567 -18.96 1.87 3.11
C LYS A 567 -18.44 3.18 3.69
N GLU A 568 -17.30 3.16 4.38
CA GLU A 568 -16.68 4.36 4.95
C GLU A 568 -16.30 5.36 3.85
N LEU A 569 -15.71 4.89 2.73
CA LEU A 569 -15.42 5.70 1.56
C LEU A 569 -16.69 6.35 0.99
N ARG A 570 -17.74 5.57 0.80
CA ARG A 570 -19.02 6.06 0.26
C ARG A 570 -19.67 7.10 1.17
N LEU A 571 -19.64 6.90 2.48
CA LEU A 571 -20.15 7.86 3.47
C LEU A 571 -19.36 9.18 3.46
N ASN A 572 -18.06 9.11 3.14
CA ASN A 572 -17.21 10.28 2.97
C ASN A 572 -17.23 10.88 1.54
N LYS A 573 -18.14 10.41 0.67
CA LYS A 573 -18.29 10.88 -0.73
C LYS A 573 -17.01 10.75 -1.56
N ILE A 574 -16.28 9.67 -1.34
CA ILE A 574 -15.05 9.33 -2.06
C ILE A 574 -15.39 8.29 -3.12
N ASP A 575 -14.96 8.50 -4.36
CA ASP A 575 -15.24 7.64 -5.50
C ASP A 575 -14.18 6.57 -5.72
N SER A 576 -12.93 6.84 -5.32
CA SER A 576 -11.81 5.90 -5.45
C SER A 576 -10.87 5.94 -4.26
N LEU A 577 -10.48 4.76 -3.77
CA LEU A 577 -9.35 4.61 -2.87
C LEU A 577 -8.07 4.40 -3.70
N LEU A 578 -7.00 5.13 -3.39
CA LEU A 578 -5.67 4.93 -3.98
C LEU A 578 -5.00 3.72 -3.30
N GLY A 579 -5.49 2.58 -3.64
CA GLY A 579 -5.12 1.26 -3.12
C GLY A 579 -5.99 0.15 -3.73
N PRO A 580 -5.58 -1.10 -3.53
CA PRO A 580 -4.42 -1.61 -2.81
C PRO A 580 -3.07 -1.31 -3.49
N GLY A 581 -2.02 -1.21 -2.67
CA GLY A 581 -0.65 -1.33 -3.13
C GLY A 581 -0.32 -2.80 -3.38
N MET A 582 0.28 -3.13 -4.54
CA MET A 582 0.42 -4.53 -4.93
C MET A 582 1.68 -4.88 -5.71
N ASN A 583 2.72 -4.07 -5.59
CA ASN A 583 4.02 -4.43 -6.15
C ASN A 583 4.60 -5.63 -5.40
N ILE A 584 5.43 -6.39 -6.09
CA ILE A 584 6.06 -7.59 -5.52
C ILE A 584 7.16 -7.20 -4.53
N HIS A 585 7.26 -7.90 -3.40
CA HIS A 585 8.38 -7.81 -2.46
C HIS A 585 9.63 -8.41 -3.11
N ARG A 586 10.27 -7.63 -3.99
CA ARG A 586 11.46 -8.07 -4.74
C ARG A 586 12.70 -8.15 -3.84
N ASN A 587 12.81 -7.21 -2.89
CA ASN A 587 13.91 -7.14 -1.95
C ASN A 587 13.38 -6.68 -0.58
N PRO A 588 13.88 -7.23 0.55
CA PRO A 588 13.46 -6.83 1.88
C PRO A 588 13.69 -5.36 2.21
N LEU A 589 14.62 -4.71 1.53
CA LEU A 589 15.00 -3.33 1.82
C LEU A 589 14.04 -2.28 1.23
N ASN A 590 13.13 -2.65 0.33
CA ASN A 590 12.16 -1.69 -0.21
C ASN A 590 11.30 -1.09 0.91
N GLY A 591 11.31 0.23 1.04
CA GLY A 591 10.62 0.96 2.10
C GLY A 591 9.11 0.78 2.10
N ARG A 592 8.50 0.54 0.95
CA ARG A 592 7.04 0.40 0.77
C ARG A 592 6.53 -1.04 0.81
N ASN A 593 7.35 -2.05 1.11
CA ASN A 593 6.86 -3.43 1.25
C ASN A 593 5.72 -3.54 2.28
N PHE A 594 5.71 -2.71 3.32
CA PHE A 594 4.67 -2.73 4.36
C PHE A 594 3.24 -2.60 3.80
N GLU A 595 3.05 -1.81 2.75
CA GLU A 595 1.73 -1.59 2.12
C GLU A 595 1.44 -2.56 0.96
N TYR A 596 2.47 -3.29 0.51
CA TYR A 596 2.34 -4.36 -0.48
C TYR A 596 2.04 -5.71 0.22
N ILE A 597 1.88 -6.77 -0.54
CA ILE A 597 1.31 -8.00 0.01
C ILE A 597 2.36 -9.10 0.20
N SER A 598 3.18 -9.41 -0.83
CA SER A 598 3.99 -10.62 -0.87
C SER A 598 5.06 -10.61 -1.95
N GLU A 599 6.04 -11.52 -1.82
CA GLU A 599 6.95 -11.90 -2.89
C GLU A 599 6.29 -12.77 -3.98
N ASP A 600 5.07 -13.30 -3.71
CA ASP A 600 4.35 -14.16 -4.64
C ASP A 600 3.21 -13.42 -5.36
N PRO A 601 3.14 -13.46 -6.71
CA PRO A 601 2.15 -12.74 -7.49
C PRO A 601 0.72 -13.31 -7.38
N ILE A 602 0.54 -14.61 -7.11
CA ILE A 602 -0.79 -15.22 -6.95
C ILE A 602 -1.41 -14.82 -5.62
N LEU A 603 -0.62 -14.88 -4.53
CA LEU A 603 -1.07 -14.41 -3.22
C LEU A 603 -1.41 -12.92 -3.26
N THR A 604 -0.50 -12.10 -3.82
CA THR A 604 -0.70 -10.66 -4.01
C THR A 604 -1.97 -10.38 -4.78
N GLY A 605 -2.13 -11.00 -5.95
CA GLY A 605 -3.27 -10.77 -6.83
C GLY A 605 -4.60 -11.13 -6.19
N ARG A 606 -4.71 -12.28 -5.54
CA ARG A 606 -5.97 -12.75 -4.94
C ARG A 606 -6.38 -11.97 -3.69
N ILE A 607 -5.43 -11.59 -2.83
CA ILE A 607 -5.72 -10.71 -1.69
C ILE A 607 -6.19 -9.34 -2.18
N CYS A 608 -5.52 -8.76 -3.17
CA CYS A 608 -5.92 -7.48 -3.75
C CYS A 608 -7.25 -7.56 -4.51
N ALA A 609 -7.50 -8.63 -5.26
CA ALA A 609 -8.77 -8.86 -5.94
C ALA A 609 -9.96 -8.92 -4.95
N ALA A 610 -9.75 -9.53 -3.77
CA ALA A 610 -10.76 -9.55 -2.72
C ALA A 610 -11.07 -8.14 -2.19
N GLN A 611 -10.07 -7.30 -1.98
CA GLN A 611 -10.23 -5.89 -1.57
C GLN A 611 -11.01 -5.09 -2.63
N VAL A 612 -10.58 -5.20 -3.90
CA VAL A 612 -11.22 -4.53 -5.04
C VAL A 612 -12.69 -4.90 -5.17
N LYS A 613 -12.97 -6.20 -5.19
CA LYS A 613 -14.34 -6.73 -5.32
C LYS A 613 -15.24 -6.29 -4.17
N ALA A 614 -14.70 -6.22 -2.96
CA ALA A 614 -15.44 -5.81 -1.78
C ALA A 614 -15.83 -4.33 -1.81
N MET A 615 -14.90 -3.43 -2.14
CA MET A 615 -15.16 -2.00 -2.25
C MET A 615 -16.13 -1.67 -3.39
N ALA A 616 -16.08 -2.42 -4.50
CA ALA A 616 -16.98 -2.25 -5.63
C ALA A 616 -18.46 -2.45 -5.26
N LYS A 617 -18.79 -3.23 -4.20
CA LYS A 617 -20.16 -3.39 -3.69
C LYS A 617 -20.76 -2.06 -3.20
N SER A 618 -19.94 -1.12 -2.78
CA SER A 618 -20.33 0.24 -2.39
C SER A 618 -20.25 1.25 -3.54
N GLY A 619 -19.95 0.80 -4.77
CA GLY A 619 -19.77 1.66 -5.94
C GLY A 619 -18.38 2.32 -6.00
N ILE A 620 -17.48 1.98 -5.09
CA ILE A 620 -16.14 2.57 -5.00
C ILE A 620 -15.22 1.94 -6.05
N GLY A 621 -14.47 2.78 -6.77
CA GLY A 621 -13.35 2.35 -7.59
C GLY A 621 -12.12 2.11 -6.72
N SER A 622 -11.37 1.05 -7.02
CA SER A 622 -10.07 0.83 -6.42
C SER A 622 -9.01 1.23 -7.43
N THR A 623 -8.07 2.08 -7.02
CA THR A 623 -6.92 2.45 -7.83
C THR A 623 -5.75 1.56 -7.43
N ILE A 624 -5.61 0.43 -8.14
CA ILE A 624 -4.52 -0.51 -7.90
C ILE A 624 -3.18 0.13 -8.29
N LYS A 625 -2.15 0.00 -7.42
CA LYS A 625 -0.89 0.75 -7.56
C LYS A 625 0.33 -0.06 -7.12
N HIS A 626 1.53 0.26 -7.60
CA HIS A 626 1.91 1.23 -8.63
C HIS A 626 2.27 0.46 -9.91
N PHE A 627 1.60 0.71 -10.98
CA PHE A 627 1.66 -0.04 -12.24
C PHE A 627 2.74 0.53 -13.17
N CYS A 628 3.91 -0.12 -13.26
CA CYS A 628 4.41 -1.30 -12.58
C CYS A 628 5.89 -1.10 -12.17
N GLY A 629 6.44 -2.10 -11.46
CA GLY A 629 7.89 -2.12 -11.20
C GLY A 629 8.37 -1.18 -10.08
N ASN A 630 7.49 -0.69 -9.20
CA ASN A 630 7.89 0.12 -8.04
C ASN A 630 8.42 -0.77 -6.91
N ASN A 631 9.65 -1.27 -7.07
CA ASN A 631 10.26 -2.23 -6.14
C ASN A 631 11.40 -1.64 -5.31
N GLN A 632 11.58 -0.31 -5.36
CA GLN A 632 12.51 0.49 -4.53
C GLN A 632 12.03 1.94 -4.45
N GLU A 633 12.41 2.66 -3.41
CA GLU A 633 12.10 4.07 -3.22
C GLU A 633 13.25 5.00 -3.63
N VAL A 634 14.50 4.56 -3.46
CA VAL A 634 15.67 5.33 -3.90
C VAL A 634 15.62 5.56 -5.41
N GLY A 635 15.59 6.83 -5.82
CA GLY A 635 15.54 7.20 -7.22
C GLY A 635 14.24 6.81 -7.94
N ARG A 636 13.13 6.57 -7.25
CA ARG A 636 11.86 6.13 -7.86
C ARG A 636 11.34 7.02 -9.01
N SER A 637 11.71 8.31 -9.00
CA SER A 637 11.35 9.29 -10.07
C SER A 637 12.41 9.42 -11.16
N THR A 638 13.52 8.67 -11.09
CA THR A 638 14.65 8.78 -12.04
C THR A 638 15.15 7.43 -12.52
N SER A 639 14.82 6.37 -11.82
CA SER A 639 15.31 5.02 -12.06
C SER A 639 14.55 4.35 -13.21
N ASP A 640 15.30 3.63 -14.05
CA ASP A 640 14.78 2.72 -15.06
C ASP A 640 14.90 1.27 -14.59
N SER A 641 13.78 0.57 -14.48
CA SER A 641 13.71 -0.85 -14.16
C SER A 641 13.81 -1.66 -15.46
N VAL A 642 14.95 -2.29 -15.70
CA VAL A 642 15.18 -3.11 -16.89
C VAL A 642 14.76 -4.55 -16.61
N ILE A 643 13.64 -4.97 -17.18
CA ILE A 643 12.93 -6.21 -16.86
C ILE A 643 12.65 -6.98 -18.14
N SER A 644 12.86 -8.29 -18.17
CA SER A 644 12.45 -9.13 -19.29
C SER A 644 10.93 -9.13 -19.43
N GLU A 645 10.41 -9.31 -20.65
CA GLU A 645 8.96 -9.42 -20.84
C GLU A 645 8.39 -10.62 -20.09
N ARG A 646 9.15 -11.73 -19.98
CA ARG A 646 8.77 -12.89 -19.20
C ARG A 646 8.57 -12.57 -17.73
N ALA A 647 9.55 -11.92 -17.09
CA ALA A 647 9.45 -11.53 -15.68
C ALA A 647 8.35 -10.50 -15.44
N LEU A 648 8.15 -9.55 -16.38
CA LEU A 648 7.01 -8.63 -16.31
C LEU A 648 5.70 -9.41 -16.23
N ARG A 649 5.46 -10.35 -17.16
CA ARG A 649 4.20 -11.07 -17.29
C ARG A 649 3.96 -12.12 -16.21
N GLU A 650 5.00 -12.89 -15.81
CA GLU A 650 4.84 -13.96 -14.83
C GLU A 650 4.90 -13.46 -13.38
N ILE A 651 5.54 -12.31 -13.09
CA ILE A 651 5.80 -11.82 -11.73
C ILE A 651 5.21 -10.43 -11.50
N TYR A 652 5.72 -9.39 -12.18
CA TYR A 652 5.47 -8.00 -11.80
C TYR A 652 4.10 -7.46 -12.25
N LEU A 653 3.52 -8.04 -13.28
CA LEU A 653 2.19 -7.70 -13.80
C LEU A 653 1.12 -8.70 -13.40
N LYS A 654 1.49 -9.94 -13.02
CA LYS A 654 0.52 -11.03 -12.76
C LYS A 654 -0.49 -10.68 -11.65
N GLY A 655 -0.03 -10.05 -10.57
CA GLY A 655 -0.95 -9.60 -9.51
C GLY A 655 -1.97 -8.56 -10.02
N PHE A 656 -1.53 -7.61 -10.84
CA PHE A 656 -2.41 -6.60 -11.47
C PHE A 656 -3.42 -7.24 -12.43
N GLU A 657 -2.98 -8.20 -13.23
CA GLU A 657 -3.85 -8.98 -14.10
C GLU A 657 -5.00 -9.64 -13.32
N ILE A 658 -4.68 -10.30 -12.19
CA ILE A 658 -5.67 -10.93 -11.31
C ILE A 658 -6.62 -9.88 -10.72
N ALA A 659 -6.11 -8.74 -10.26
CA ALA A 659 -6.94 -7.67 -9.70
C ALA A 659 -7.88 -7.06 -10.76
N VAL A 660 -7.48 -7.00 -12.03
CA VAL A 660 -8.32 -6.55 -13.14
C VAL A 660 -9.33 -7.64 -13.53
N LYS A 661 -8.85 -8.84 -13.88
CA LYS A 661 -9.71 -9.91 -14.44
C LYS A 661 -10.64 -10.53 -13.40
N GLU A 662 -10.14 -10.81 -12.18
CA GLU A 662 -10.93 -11.43 -11.12
C GLU A 662 -11.55 -10.39 -10.18
N GLY A 663 -10.81 -9.34 -9.83
CA GLY A 663 -11.26 -8.29 -8.91
C GLY A 663 -12.20 -7.28 -9.54
N GLY A 664 -12.10 -7.04 -10.84
CA GLY A 664 -12.83 -6.01 -11.55
C GLY A 664 -12.38 -4.60 -11.20
N ALA A 665 -11.06 -4.39 -11.06
CA ALA A 665 -10.50 -3.06 -10.82
C ALA A 665 -10.92 -2.06 -11.89
N ARG A 666 -11.29 -0.84 -11.47
CA ARG A 666 -11.77 0.22 -12.35
C ARG A 666 -10.85 1.43 -12.43
N SER A 667 -9.76 1.41 -11.68
CA SER A 667 -8.74 2.45 -11.72
C SER A 667 -7.36 1.84 -11.49
N VAL A 668 -6.36 2.39 -12.17
CA VAL A 668 -4.95 1.99 -12.09
C VAL A 668 -4.10 3.24 -11.93
N MET A 669 -3.08 3.18 -11.08
CA MET A 669 -2.08 4.25 -10.97
C MET A 669 -0.76 3.76 -11.51
N THR A 670 -0.22 4.49 -12.52
CA THR A 670 1.14 4.24 -13.02
C THR A 670 2.19 4.69 -12.02
N THR A 671 3.37 4.06 -12.05
CA THR A 671 4.46 4.40 -11.12
C THR A 671 5.19 5.69 -11.54
N TYR A 672 6.00 6.23 -10.65
CA TYR A 672 6.87 7.39 -10.92
C TYR A 672 7.97 7.11 -11.94
N GLY A 673 8.49 5.88 -11.99
CA GLY A 673 9.68 5.54 -12.72
C GLY A 673 9.43 5.06 -14.15
N SER A 674 10.52 4.70 -14.81
CA SER A 674 10.47 4.04 -16.10
C SER A 674 10.66 2.53 -15.99
N VAL A 675 10.16 1.82 -16.97
CA VAL A 675 10.45 0.42 -17.22
C VAL A 675 10.90 0.30 -18.67
N ASN A 676 12.03 -0.35 -18.88
CA ASN A 676 12.59 -0.59 -20.21
C ASN A 676 12.74 0.69 -21.06
N GLY A 677 13.14 1.80 -20.43
CA GLY A 677 13.48 3.07 -21.08
C GLY A 677 12.31 4.01 -21.33
N LEU A 678 11.07 3.62 -20.96
CA LEU A 678 9.90 4.47 -21.13
C LEU A 678 9.14 4.61 -19.80
N TRP A 679 8.81 5.85 -19.40
CA TRP A 679 8.01 6.10 -18.21
C TRP A 679 6.66 5.40 -18.34
N THR A 680 6.26 4.71 -17.28
CA THR A 680 5.06 3.86 -17.29
C THR A 680 3.81 4.61 -17.70
N ALA A 681 3.67 5.87 -17.30
CA ALA A 681 2.55 6.73 -17.67
C ALA A 681 2.47 7.03 -19.18
N GLY A 682 3.59 7.02 -19.90
CA GLY A 682 3.67 7.25 -21.34
C GLY A 682 3.78 5.98 -22.18
N SER A 683 3.69 4.81 -21.56
CA SER A 683 3.88 3.52 -22.25
C SER A 683 2.59 3.02 -22.89
N TYR A 684 2.52 3.08 -24.22
CA TYR A 684 1.39 2.53 -25.00
C TYR A 684 1.26 1.02 -24.81
N ASP A 685 2.38 0.29 -24.82
CA ASP A 685 2.37 -1.15 -24.60
C ASP A 685 1.80 -1.54 -23.23
N LEU A 686 2.19 -0.79 -22.17
CA LEU A 686 1.72 -1.07 -20.82
C LEU A 686 0.24 -0.72 -20.64
N CYS A 687 -0.12 0.55 -20.93
CA CYS A 687 -1.44 1.09 -20.60
C CYS A 687 -2.51 0.70 -21.64
N THR A 688 -2.15 0.52 -22.91
CA THR A 688 -3.11 0.16 -23.94
C THR A 688 -3.03 -1.32 -24.32
N THR A 689 -1.87 -1.81 -24.76
CA THR A 689 -1.76 -3.19 -25.26
C THR A 689 -2.03 -4.19 -24.14
N ILE A 690 -1.25 -4.16 -23.07
CA ILE A 690 -1.36 -5.13 -21.97
C ILE A 690 -2.64 -4.88 -21.16
N LEU A 691 -2.79 -3.68 -20.58
CA LEU A 691 -3.87 -3.43 -19.64
C LEU A 691 -5.25 -3.49 -20.27
N ARG A 692 -5.45 -2.80 -21.42
CA ARG A 692 -6.79 -2.66 -22.01
C ARG A 692 -7.12 -3.78 -22.99
N LYS A 693 -6.22 -4.09 -23.92
CA LYS A 693 -6.53 -5.07 -24.98
C LYS A 693 -6.44 -6.50 -24.47
N GLU A 694 -5.33 -6.85 -23.78
CA GLU A 694 -5.14 -8.23 -23.34
C GLU A 694 -5.99 -8.54 -22.11
N TRP A 695 -6.09 -7.60 -21.13
CA TRP A 695 -6.85 -7.86 -19.90
C TRP A 695 -8.29 -7.37 -19.92
N GLY A 696 -8.69 -6.57 -20.91
CA GLY A 696 -10.05 -6.06 -21.05
C GLY A 696 -10.40 -4.95 -20.06
N PHE A 697 -9.42 -4.20 -19.57
CA PHE A 697 -9.65 -3.11 -18.61
C PHE A 697 -10.42 -1.95 -19.25
N ASP A 698 -11.57 -1.57 -18.66
CA ASP A 698 -12.49 -0.51 -19.12
C ASP A 698 -12.52 0.73 -18.20
N GLY A 699 -11.62 0.80 -17.23
CA GLY A 699 -11.56 1.88 -16.24
C GLY A 699 -10.62 3.03 -16.63
N ILE A 700 -10.23 3.83 -15.62
CA ILE A 700 -9.30 4.94 -15.76
C ILE A 700 -7.88 4.53 -15.37
N VAL A 701 -6.91 5.12 -16.05
CA VAL A 701 -5.50 5.11 -15.67
C VAL A 701 -5.11 6.52 -15.25
N MET A 702 -4.55 6.68 -14.06
CA MET A 702 -4.01 7.93 -13.56
C MET A 702 -2.52 7.79 -13.28
N THR A 703 -1.80 8.91 -13.26
CA THR A 703 -0.40 8.92 -12.83
C THR A 703 -0.31 8.87 -11.31
N ASP A 704 0.86 8.53 -10.79
CA ASP A 704 1.25 8.96 -9.46
C ASP A 704 1.41 10.49 -9.41
N TRP A 705 1.49 11.11 -8.21
CA TRP A 705 1.44 12.56 -8.02
C TRP A 705 2.69 13.24 -8.57
N TRP A 706 2.51 14.23 -9.44
CA TRP A 706 3.58 14.96 -10.16
C TRP A 706 4.50 14.07 -10.99
N ALA A 707 4.04 12.89 -11.41
CA ALA A 707 4.83 12.00 -12.24
C ALA A 707 5.21 12.66 -13.56
N LYS A 708 6.45 12.40 -13.96
CA LYS A 708 6.99 12.85 -15.24
C LYS A 708 6.66 11.84 -16.35
N SER A 709 6.89 12.25 -17.58
CA SER A 709 6.87 11.38 -18.75
C SER A 709 8.00 11.75 -19.70
N ASN A 710 8.29 10.89 -20.66
CA ASN A 710 9.27 11.13 -21.68
C ASN A 710 8.76 10.74 -23.06
N TYR A 711 9.29 11.38 -24.09
CA TYR A 711 9.36 10.78 -25.41
C TYR A 711 10.49 9.76 -25.41
N GLU A 712 10.31 8.63 -26.08
CA GLU A 712 11.31 7.56 -26.10
C GLU A 712 12.69 8.08 -26.52
N GLY A 713 13.74 7.69 -25.77
CA GLY A 713 15.10 8.16 -25.98
C GLY A 713 15.41 9.55 -25.40
N HIS A 714 14.45 10.23 -24.78
CA HIS A 714 14.62 11.53 -24.12
C HIS A 714 14.51 11.39 -22.60
N GLN A 715 15.02 12.39 -21.89
CA GLN A 715 14.82 12.48 -20.44
C GLN A 715 13.36 12.82 -20.10
N ALA A 716 12.90 12.37 -18.96
CA ALA A 716 11.57 12.70 -18.50
C ALA A 716 11.51 14.12 -17.93
N GLU A 717 10.47 14.85 -18.31
CA GLU A 717 10.24 16.24 -17.90
C GLU A 717 8.78 16.42 -17.43
N ALA A 718 8.57 17.34 -16.49
CA ALA A 718 7.25 17.60 -15.95
C ALA A 718 6.23 18.10 -17.00
N PRO A 719 6.57 18.96 -17.97
CA PRO A 719 5.61 19.42 -18.98
C PRO A 719 5.23 18.36 -20.03
N VAL A 720 6.00 17.29 -20.17
CA VAL A 720 5.76 16.26 -21.20
C VAL A 720 4.57 15.38 -20.77
N LYS A 721 3.38 15.63 -21.31
CA LYS A 721 2.14 14.90 -21.02
C LYS A 721 1.49 14.26 -22.25
N ALA A 722 1.80 14.72 -23.45
CA ALA A 722 1.23 14.16 -24.68
C ALA A 722 1.45 12.64 -24.84
N PRO A 723 2.59 12.03 -24.45
CA PRO A 723 2.74 10.58 -24.47
C PRO A 723 1.75 9.86 -23.56
N MET A 724 1.33 10.48 -22.45
CA MET A 724 0.33 9.92 -21.55
C MET A 724 -1.04 9.83 -22.23
N VAL A 725 -1.46 10.89 -22.95
CA VAL A 725 -2.70 10.90 -23.74
C VAL A 725 -2.68 9.77 -24.76
N ALA A 726 -1.59 9.66 -25.51
CA ALA A 726 -1.41 8.62 -26.52
C ALA A 726 -1.49 7.20 -25.95
N ALA A 727 -0.92 6.98 -24.76
CA ALA A 727 -0.87 5.70 -24.07
C ALA A 727 -2.18 5.30 -23.38
N GLN A 728 -3.19 6.19 -23.31
CA GLN A 728 -4.40 6.02 -22.48
C GLN A 728 -4.11 5.99 -20.97
N ASN A 729 -3.13 6.77 -20.52
CA ASN A 729 -3.09 7.24 -19.16
C ASN A 729 -4.02 8.46 -19.11
N ASP A 730 -5.25 8.25 -18.60
CA ASP A 730 -6.39 9.14 -18.85
C ASP A 730 -6.33 10.45 -18.06
N ILE A 731 -5.64 10.45 -16.92
CA ILE A 731 -5.55 11.60 -16.02
C ILE A 731 -4.12 11.72 -15.50
N TYR A 732 -3.51 12.90 -15.60
CA TYR A 732 -2.29 13.13 -14.84
C TYR A 732 -2.57 13.89 -13.54
N MET A 733 -1.88 13.50 -12.48
CA MET A 733 -2.01 14.02 -11.12
C MET A 733 -0.72 14.80 -10.78
N VAL A 734 -0.73 15.99 -10.23
CA VAL A 734 -1.88 16.87 -9.95
C VAL A 734 -1.52 18.28 -10.32
N VAL A 735 -2.53 19.11 -10.61
CA VAL A 735 -2.37 20.54 -10.85
C VAL A 735 -3.18 21.34 -9.82
N SER A 736 -2.87 22.63 -9.68
CA SER A 736 -3.66 23.54 -8.82
C SER A 736 -4.98 23.96 -9.46
N ASP A 737 -4.99 24.13 -10.79
CA ASP A 737 -6.15 24.54 -11.59
C ASP A 737 -6.09 23.89 -12.97
N ALA A 738 -7.03 23.00 -13.25
CA ALA A 738 -7.09 22.25 -14.50
C ALA A 738 -7.26 23.14 -15.74
N LYS A 739 -7.92 24.30 -15.59
CA LYS A 739 -8.15 25.25 -16.68
C LYS A 739 -6.91 26.08 -16.98
N ALA A 740 -6.19 26.51 -15.95
CA ALA A 740 -5.08 27.44 -16.08
C ALA A 740 -3.79 26.79 -16.61
N ASN A 741 -3.68 25.46 -16.66
CA ASN A 741 -2.49 24.72 -17.06
C ASN A 741 -1.19 25.19 -16.33
N PRO A 742 -1.13 25.18 -15.01
CA PRO A 742 -0.01 25.76 -14.27
C PRO A 742 1.30 24.99 -14.48
N GLU A 743 1.24 23.73 -14.87
CA GLU A 743 2.40 22.89 -15.21
C GLU A 743 2.94 23.16 -16.60
N ASN A 744 2.25 23.97 -17.41
CA ASN A 744 2.58 24.22 -18.81
C ASN A 744 2.73 22.94 -19.61
N ASP A 745 1.78 22.00 -19.45
CA ASP A 745 1.80 20.73 -20.19
C ASP A 745 1.73 20.96 -21.70
N ASP A 746 2.32 20.03 -22.46
CA ASP A 746 2.47 20.11 -23.91
C ASP A 746 1.24 19.60 -24.70
N VAL A 747 0.15 19.27 -24.05
CA VAL A 747 -1.00 18.57 -24.67
C VAL A 747 -1.63 19.39 -25.78
N GLU A 748 -1.92 20.68 -25.57
CA GLU A 748 -2.50 21.57 -26.56
C GLU A 748 -1.54 21.79 -27.75
N GLU A 749 -0.27 22.03 -27.47
CA GLU A 749 0.77 22.23 -28.50
C GLU A 749 0.89 20.95 -29.37
N MET A 750 0.95 19.79 -28.75
CA MET A 750 1.12 18.52 -29.46
C MET A 750 -0.14 18.11 -30.22
N LEU A 751 -1.33 18.48 -29.74
CA LEU A 751 -2.58 18.32 -30.46
C LEU A 751 -2.56 19.15 -31.76
N HIS A 752 -2.24 20.44 -31.65
CA HIS A 752 -2.19 21.34 -32.81
C HIS A 752 -1.02 21.00 -33.76
N ALA A 753 0.03 20.38 -33.26
CA ALA A 753 1.12 19.86 -34.08
C ALA A 753 0.80 18.50 -34.73
N GLY A 754 -0.35 17.90 -34.45
CA GLY A 754 -0.78 16.60 -34.96
C GLY A 754 0.06 15.42 -34.42
N LYS A 755 0.70 15.57 -33.27
CA LYS A 755 1.44 14.51 -32.59
C LYS A 755 0.53 13.59 -31.75
N ILE A 756 -0.54 14.15 -31.24
CA ILE A 756 -1.69 13.45 -30.70
C ILE A 756 -2.94 13.89 -31.46
N THR A 757 -4.04 13.17 -31.35
CA THR A 757 -5.28 13.48 -32.06
C THR A 757 -6.39 13.85 -31.11
N LEU A 758 -7.38 14.58 -31.60
CA LEU A 758 -8.61 14.87 -30.85
C LEU A 758 -9.34 13.56 -30.48
N GLY A 759 -9.31 12.55 -31.35
CA GLY A 759 -9.89 11.24 -31.05
C GLY A 759 -9.24 10.55 -29.87
N GLU A 760 -7.93 10.73 -29.63
CA GLU A 760 -7.25 10.21 -28.45
C GLU A 760 -7.69 10.91 -27.17
N LEU A 761 -7.86 12.24 -27.19
CA LEU A 761 -8.44 13.00 -26.05
C LEU A 761 -9.89 12.59 -25.79
N GLN A 762 -10.71 12.44 -26.83
CA GLN A 762 -12.10 11.98 -26.73
C GLN A 762 -12.19 10.57 -26.12
N ARG A 763 -11.30 9.67 -26.52
CA ARG A 763 -11.18 8.32 -25.95
C ARG A 763 -10.83 8.37 -24.45
N ASN A 764 -9.87 9.20 -24.04
CA ASN A 764 -9.50 9.37 -22.64
C ASN A 764 -10.66 9.98 -21.83
N ALA A 765 -11.36 10.96 -22.39
CA ALA A 765 -12.57 11.51 -21.79
C ALA A 765 -13.65 10.42 -21.63
N ALA A 766 -13.84 9.55 -22.61
CA ALA A 766 -14.78 8.41 -22.50
C ALA A 766 -14.46 7.50 -21.31
N ASN A 767 -13.17 7.19 -21.09
CA ASN A 767 -12.73 6.37 -19.96
C ASN A 767 -13.04 7.06 -18.61
N ILE A 768 -12.75 8.36 -18.49
CA ILE A 768 -13.04 9.14 -17.28
C ILE A 768 -14.54 9.17 -17.00
N LEU A 769 -15.35 9.51 -18.02
CA LEU A 769 -16.80 9.58 -17.91
C LEU A 769 -17.40 8.20 -17.59
N GLY A 770 -16.87 7.13 -18.21
CA GLY A 770 -17.27 5.75 -17.93
C GLY A 770 -17.03 5.32 -16.48
N PHE A 771 -15.93 5.77 -15.89
CA PHE A 771 -15.65 5.59 -14.46
C PHE A 771 -16.66 6.35 -13.58
N LEU A 772 -16.88 7.64 -13.89
CA LEU A 772 -17.78 8.51 -13.13
C LEU A 772 -19.23 8.03 -13.17
N LEU A 773 -19.69 7.49 -14.30
CA LEU A 773 -21.03 6.89 -14.44
C LEU A 773 -21.28 5.70 -13.49
N LYS A 774 -20.24 5.07 -12.99
CA LYS A 774 -20.29 3.94 -12.05
C LYS A 774 -19.96 4.36 -10.61
N SER A 775 -19.76 5.67 -10.33
CA SER A 775 -19.27 6.21 -9.07
C SER A 775 -20.37 6.82 -8.21
N PRO A 776 -20.20 6.98 -6.90
CA PRO A 776 -21.17 7.66 -6.02
C PRO A 776 -21.47 9.10 -6.44
N SER A 777 -20.47 9.83 -6.92
CA SER A 777 -20.60 11.25 -7.29
C SER A 777 -21.66 11.52 -8.34
N ILE A 778 -21.83 10.66 -9.36
CA ILE A 778 -22.91 10.84 -10.36
C ILE A 778 -24.29 10.60 -9.74
N LEU A 779 -24.40 9.67 -8.78
CA LEU A 779 -25.67 9.39 -8.12
C LEU A 779 -26.09 10.55 -7.20
N ILE A 780 -25.11 11.19 -6.54
CA ILE A 780 -25.33 12.40 -5.73
C ILE A 780 -25.79 13.55 -6.66
N LEU A 781 -25.06 13.79 -7.75
CA LEU A 781 -25.37 14.87 -8.70
C LEU A 781 -26.76 14.68 -9.35
N ALA A 782 -27.14 13.45 -9.65
CA ALA A 782 -28.42 13.09 -10.27
C ALA A 782 -29.58 12.97 -9.27
N ASP A 783 -29.38 13.28 -7.98
CA ASP A 783 -30.37 13.15 -6.92
C ASP A 783 -30.97 11.72 -6.83
N ARG A 784 -30.10 10.71 -6.95
CA ARG A 784 -30.48 9.28 -6.93
C ARG A 784 -30.03 8.55 -5.66
N ILE A 785 -29.64 9.29 -4.64
CA ILE A 785 -29.34 8.77 -3.31
C ILE A 785 -30.58 9.00 -2.44
N CYS A 786 -30.98 8.00 -1.66
CA CYS A 786 -32.12 8.15 -0.77
C CYS A 786 -31.79 9.12 0.39
N GLU A 787 -32.84 9.75 0.96
CA GLU A 787 -32.71 10.75 2.01
C GLU A 787 -31.95 10.21 3.23
N GLU A 788 -32.18 8.96 3.63
CA GLU A 788 -31.50 8.31 4.76
C GLU A 788 -30.00 8.13 4.53
N GLU A 789 -29.57 7.79 3.31
CA GLU A 789 -28.17 7.68 2.94
C GLU A 789 -27.50 9.05 2.87
N LEU A 790 -28.18 10.04 2.28
CA LEU A 790 -27.69 11.41 2.19
C LEU A 790 -27.52 12.03 3.60
N GLU A 791 -28.44 11.75 4.52
CA GLU A 791 -28.33 12.15 5.93
C GLU A 791 -27.09 11.49 6.58
N ALA A 792 -26.86 10.19 6.34
CA ALA A 792 -25.69 9.49 6.84
C ALA A 792 -24.38 10.07 6.29
N MET A 793 -24.33 10.41 5.00
CA MET A 793 -23.19 11.06 4.35
C MET A 793 -22.90 12.49 4.87
N ASN A 794 -23.91 13.16 5.41
CA ASN A 794 -23.79 14.51 5.96
C ASN A 794 -23.64 14.53 7.49
N THR A 795 -23.76 13.36 8.14
CA THR A 795 -23.54 13.25 9.59
C THR A 795 -22.05 13.31 9.87
N LYS A 796 -21.64 14.23 10.75
CA LYS A 796 -20.24 14.45 11.15
C LYS A 796 -20.05 14.11 12.61
N GLU A 797 -18.84 13.67 12.95
CA GLU A 797 -18.38 13.56 14.33
C GLU A 797 -18.02 14.94 14.87
N GLU A 798 -18.01 15.10 16.21
CA GLU A 798 -17.78 16.39 16.87
C GLU A 798 -16.43 17.05 16.48
N ASP A 799 -15.44 16.24 16.11
CA ASP A 799 -14.09 16.69 15.75
C ASP A 799 -13.88 16.75 14.21
N ASP A 800 -14.89 16.45 13.39
CA ASP A 800 -14.74 16.47 11.94
C ASP A 800 -14.70 17.89 11.40
N VAL A 801 -13.77 18.12 10.47
CA VAL A 801 -13.64 19.40 9.79
C VAL A 801 -14.71 19.54 8.71
N ASP A 802 -15.52 20.58 8.80
CA ASP A 802 -16.51 20.90 7.79
C ASP A 802 -15.88 21.68 6.63
N ALA A 803 -15.68 21.04 5.49
CA ALA A 803 -15.14 21.68 4.30
C ALA A 803 -15.94 22.91 3.85
N GLY A 804 -17.27 22.90 4.07
CA GLY A 804 -18.14 24.04 3.73
C GLY A 804 -18.02 25.23 4.68
N SER A 805 -17.42 25.04 5.88
CA SER A 805 -17.20 26.09 6.86
C SER A 805 -15.74 26.52 6.99
N LEU A 806 -14.81 25.82 6.33
CA LEU A 806 -13.39 26.18 6.35
C LEU A 806 -13.16 27.52 5.62
N VAL A 807 -12.44 28.39 6.31
CA VAL A 807 -11.94 29.61 5.66
C VAL A 807 -10.81 29.20 4.74
N SER A 808 -10.96 29.50 3.45
CA SER A 808 -9.90 29.32 2.46
C SER A 808 -9.22 30.66 2.17
N ILE A 809 -7.89 30.68 2.17
CA ILE A 809 -7.09 31.87 1.91
C ILE A 809 -6.15 31.55 0.75
N GLU A 810 -6.28 32.34 -0.32
CA GLU A 810 -5.39 32.27 -1.47
C GLU A 810 -4.15 33.13 -1.24
N SER A 811 -3.01 32.70 -1.76
CA SER A 811 -1.80 33.51 -1.77
C SER A 811 -1.96 34.72 -2.69
N ASP A 812 -1.34 35.84 -2.35
CA ASP A 812 -1.28 37.01 -3.23
C ASP A 812 -0.58 36.66 -4.55
N SER A 813 -1.23 36.92 -5.67
CA SER A 813 -0.78 36.50 -7.01
C SER A 813 0.60 37.01 -7.42
N VAL A 814 1.07 38.10 -6.82
CA VAL A 814 2.36 38.75 -7.16
C VAL A 814 3.45 38.36 -6.15
N THR A 815 3.14 38.52 -4.87
CA THR A 815 4.10 38.32 -3.78
C THR A 815 4.11 36.88 -3.27
N GLN A 816 3.10 36.11 -3.58
CA GLN A 816 2.83 34.75 -3.08
C GLN A 816 2.75 34.67 -1.56
N LYS A 817 2.46 35.79 -0.89
CA LYS A 817 2.25 35.83 0.55
C LYS A 817 0.85 35.31 0.90
N ILE A 818 0.76 34.60 2.02
CA ILE A 818 -0.51 34.20 2.62
C ILE A 818 -0.65 34.96 3.94
N VAL A 819 -1.79 35.63 4.14
CA VAL A 819 -2.07 36.37 5.37
C VAL A 819 -3.29 35.78 6.06
N ILE A 820 -3.09 35.22 7.25
CA ILE A 820 -4.16 34.68 8.09
C ILE A 820 -4.49 35.75 9.15
N ASP A 821 -5.69 36.32 9.06
CA ASP A 821 -6.18 37.30 10.04
C ASP A 821 -6.43 36.60 11.37
N GLY A 822 -5.94 37.18 12.47
CA GLY A 822 -6.15 36.66 13.81
C GLY A 822 -7.60 36.59 14.25
N ALA A 823 -8.51 37.33 13.60
CA ALA A 823 -9.95 37.23 13.83
C ALA A 823 -10.53 35.85 13.43
N LEU A 824 -9.79 35.06 12.63
CA LEU A 824 -10.14 33.70 12.25
C LEU A 824 -9.65 32.65 13.26
N LEU A 825 -8.86 33.07 14.25
CA LEU A 825 -8.20 32.18 15.19
C LEU A 825 -8.79 32.38 16.61
N HIS A 826 -8.99 31.28 17.32
CA HIS A 826 -9.66 31.26 18.63
C HIS A 826 -8.78 30.53 19.66
N PRO A 827 -7.59 31.08 20.01
CA PRO A 827 -6.66 30.43 20.92
C PRO A 827 -7.29 30.11 22.27
N ALA A 828 -7.46 28.84 22.56
CA ALA A 828 -7.91 28.33 23.84
C ALA A 828 -7.26 26.97 24.09
N LYS A 829 -6.83 26.72 25.31
CA LYS A 829 -6.15 25.48 25.70
C LYS A 829 -6.97 24.24 25.31
N GLY A 830 -6.31 23.31 24.59
CA GLY A 830 -6.92 22.07 24.12
C GLY A 830 -7.83 22.22 22.90
N LYS A 831 -7.88 23.41 22.28
CA LYS A 831 -8.63 23.67 21.03
C LYS A 831 -7.69 23.81 19.84
N ALA A 832 -8.24 23.70 18.66
CA ALA A 832 -7.52 23.91 17.42
C ALA A 832 -8.35 24.71 16.41
N ASP A 833 -7.67 25.53 15.63
CA ASP A 833 -8.23 26.16 14.43
C ASP A 833 -7.60 25.55 13.19
N VAL A 834 -8.36 25.37 12.11
CA VAL A 834 -7.90 24.86 10.83
C VAL A 834 -8.22 25.88 9.76
N ILE A 835 -7.21 26.26 8.98
CA ILE A 835 -7.30 27.20 7.85
C ILE A 835 -6.86 26.48 6.58
N ALA A 836 -7.69 26.52 5.55
CA ALA A 836 -7.29 26.07 4.22
C ALA A 836 -6.50 27.17 3.52
N VAL A 837 -5.40 26.83 2.89
CA VAL A 837 -4.58 27.78 2.13
C VAL A 837 -4.28 27.25 0.75
N THR A 838 -4.26 28.14 -0.25
CA THR A 838 -3.88 27.84 -1.63
C THR A 838 -2.69 28.71 -2.01
N ASN A 839 -1.63 28.09 -2.53
CA ASN A 839 -0.38 28.78 -2.92
C ASN A 839 0.14 28.26 -4.26
N GLU A 840 0.70 29.15 -5.04
CA GLU A 840 1.39 28.82 -6.30
C GLU A 840 2.89 28.49 -6.09
N PHE A 841 3.50 29.09 -5.06
CA PHE A 841 4.91 28.85 -4.72
C PHE A 841 5.01 27.61 -3.83
N MET A 842 5.76 26.60 -4.27
CA MET A 842 6.13 25.43 -3.48
C MET A 842 7.54 25.58 -2.93
N GLY A 843 7.74 25.39 -1.62
CA GLY A 843 9.03 25.52 -0.96
C GLY A 843 8.93 26.04 0.48
N ASP A 844 10.00 26.66 0.94
CA ASP A 844 10.08 27.19 2.29
C ASP A 844 9.37 28.54 2.41
N PHE A 845 8.53 28.68 3.42
CA PHE A 845 7.94 29.93 3.84
C PHE A 845 8.47 30.36 5.21
N THR A 846 8.78 31.64 5.35
CA THR A 846 8.92 32.25 6.68
C THR A 846 7.55 32.57 7.24
N MET A 847 7.08 31.80 8.21
CA MET A 847 5.83 32.04 8.94
C MET A 847 6.08 33.00 10.10
N LYS A 848 5.53 34.20 10.00
CA LYS A 848 5.60 35.25 11.02
C LYS A 848 4.31 35.31 11.83
N PHE A 849 4.44 35.27 13.14
CA PHE A 849 3.35 35.37 14.09
C PHE A 849 3.40 36.71 14.81
N THR A 850 2.33 37.51 14.78
CA THR A 850 2.17 38.69 15.63
C THR A 850 1.29 38.31 16.82
N LEU A 851 1.90 38.19 17.98
CA LEU A 851 1.33 37.58 19.18
C LEU A 851 1.31 38.52 20.38
N LYS A 852 0.34 38.34 21.31
CA LYS A 852 0.26 39.05 22.55
C LYS A 852 -0.26 38.15 23.68
N SER A 853 0.19 38.41 24.89
CA SER A 853 -0.33 37.79 26.11
C SER A 853 -0.22 38.78 27.27
N ASP A 854 -1.23 38.85 28.14
CA ASP A 854 -1.19 39.70 29.35
C ASP A 854 -0.34 39.09 30.45
N LEU A 855 0.12 37.85 30.30
CA LEU A 855 0.99 37.17 31.26
C LEU A 855 2.42 37.73 31.22
N GLY A 856 3.10 37.61 32.39
CA GLY A 856 4.50 38.00 32.54
C GLY A 856 5.50 37.08 31.81
N GLU A 857 6.73 37.55 31.59
CA GLU A 857 7.79 36.90 30.80
C GLU A 857 8.18 35.48 31.24
N LEU A 858 7.82 35.06 32.46
CA LEU A 858 8.05 33.70 32.94
C LEU A 858 7.01 32.70 32.46
N ALA A 859 5.86 33.18 31.98
CA ALA A 859 4.85 32.28 31.42
C ALA A 859 5.28 31.76 30.05
N GLN A 860 5.03 30.48 29.79
CA GLN A 860 5.23 29.87 28.49
C GLN A 860 3.88 29.50 27.86
N LEU A 861 3.67 29.90 26.64
CA LEU A 861 2.42 29.77 25.89
C LEU A 861 2.71 28.95 24.62
N PRO A 862 2.72 27.61 24.73
CA PRO A 862 2.98 26.77 23.59
C PRO A 862 1.73 26.63 22.69
N PHE A 863 1.95 26.57 21.39
CA PHE A 863 1.00 26.06 20.41
C PHE A 863 1.73 25.28 19.32
N SER A 864 1.08 24.26 18.78
CA SER A 864 1.65 23.42 17.71
C SER A 864 1.04 23.78 16.38
N VAL A 865 1.88 23.75 15.35
CA VAL A 865 1.50 23.96 13.94
C VAL A 865 1.60 22.63 13.20
N PHE A 866 0.51 22.25 12.57
CA PHE A 866 0.45 21.10 11.68
C PHE A 866 0.19 21.58 10.25
N LEU A 867 0.82 20.97 9.28
CA LEU A 867 0.52 21.11 7.86
C LEU A 867 0.02 19.76 7.35
N ASP A 868 -1.17 19.75 6.76
CA ASP A 868 -1.83 18.53 6.26
C ASP A 868 -1.84 17.42 7.32
N ASN A 869 -2.16 17.81 8.53
CA ASN A 869 -2.18 17.02 9.75
C ASN A 869 -0.83 16.41 10.20
N ILE A 870 0.27 16.78 9.57
CA ILE A 870 1.62 16.43 9.99
C ILE A 870 2.14 17.51 10.91
N HIS A 871 2.57 17.14 12.13
CA HIS A 871 3.20 18.08 13.06
C HIS A 871 4.49 18.64 12.44
N LYS A 872 4.57 19.96 12.33
CA LYS A 872 5.75 20.65 11.78
C LYS A 872 6.59 21.31 12.85
N MET A 873 5.94 21.92 13.84
CA MET A 873 6.65 22.63 14.89
C MET A 873 5.76 22.89 16.12
N THR A 874 6.37 23.06 17.26
CA THR A 874 5.77 23.68 18.43
C THR A 874 6.41 25.04 18.64
N VAL A 875 5.60 26.09 18.65
CA VAL A 875 6.02 27.46 18.93
C VAL A 875 5.73 27.73 20.40
N SER A 876 6.75 28.05 21.18
CA SER A 876 6.60 28.47 22.59
C SER A 876 6.89 29.96 22.67
N VAL A 877 5.93 30.74 23.09
CA VAL A 877 6.03 32.19 23.28
C VAL A 877 6.09 32.49 24.77
N GLN A 878 6.94 33.41 25.16
CA GLN A 878 6.95 33.93 26.53
C GLN A 878 5.79 34.93 26.71
N GLY A 879 5.28 35.08 27.95
CA GLY A 879 4.32 36.11 28.27
C GLY A 879 4.86 37.51 27.90
N THR A 880 4.04 38.38 27.31
CA THR A 880 4.47 39.63 26.68
C THR A 880 4.11 40.89 27.47
N ASN A 881 3.58 40.72 28.69
CA ASN A 881 3.10 41.86 29.51
C ASN A 881 2.15 42.78 28.73
N GLY A 882 1.25 42.24 27.93
CA GLY A 882 0.26 42.97 27.14
C GLY A 882 0.81 43.66 25.90
N LYS A 883 2.05 43.38 25.45
CA LYS A 883 2.64 43.98 24.26
C LYS A 883 2.58 43.00 23.08
N TRP A 884 2.36 43.54 21.89
CA TRP A 884 2.48 42.76 20.66
C TRP A 884 3.97 42.49 20.38
N VAL A 885 4.30 41.24 20.12
CA VAL A 885 5.62 40.76 19.72
C VAL A 885 5.54 39.97 18.41
N GLU A 886 6.65 39.93 17.68
CA GLU A 886 6.77 39.12 16.48
C GLU A 886 7.67 37.92 16.74
N GLU A 887 7.22 36.75 16.35
CA GLU A 887 7.97 35.50 16.30
C GLU A 887 8.00 34.96 14.88
N SER A 888 9.02 34.20 14.50
CA SER A 888 9.06 33.62 13.16
C SER A 888 9.64 32.21 13.17
N ARG A 889 9.13 31.38 12.26
CA ARG A 889 9.58 30.00 12.04
C ARG A 889 9.57 29.72 10.54
N ILE A 890 10.28 28.67 10.13
CA ILE A 890 10.21 28.18 8.73
C ILE A 890 9.17 27.08 8.66
N LEU A 891 8.28 27.20 7.69
CA LEU A 891 7.31 26.16 7.31
C LEU A 891 7.62 25.75 5.88
N ASN A 892 7.90 24.46 5.68
CA ASN A 892 8.12 23.89 4.36
C ASN A 892 6.78 23.43 3.77
N MET A 893 6.47 23.92 2.56
CA MET A 893 5.28 23.61 1.76
C MET A 893 5.73 23.20 0.36
N GLU A 894 6.57 22.15 0.28
CA GLU A 894 7.15 21.67 -0.99
C GLU A 894 6.19 20.87 -1.85
N PHE A 895 5.16 20.30 -1.26
CA PHE A 895 4.28 19.37 -1.94
C PHE A 895 2.84 19.89 -1.96
N GLY A 896 2.32 20.14 -3.16
CA GLY A 896 0.95 20.55 -3.36
C GLY A 896 0.73 22.06 -3.33
N HIS A 897 -0.45 22.46 -3.78
CA HIS A 897 -0.89 23.86 -3.85
C HIS A 897 -1.98 24.18 -2.84
N ASN A 898 -2.71 23.17 -2.38
CA ASN A 898 -3.76 23.31 -1.37
C ASN A 898 -3.35 22.60 -0.10
N HIS A 899 -3.42 23.31 1.01
CA HIS A 899 -2.98 22.80 2.30
C HIS A 899 -3.98 23.14 3.42
N TYR A 900 -3.94 22.34 4.50
CA TYR A 900 -4.60 22.65 5.74
C TYR A 900 -3.57 22.98 6.82
N ILE A 901 -3.58 24.20 7.32
CA ILE A 901 -2.75 24.60 8.45
C ILE A 901 -3.61 24.51 9.70
N LYS A 902 -3.24 23.64 10.64
CA LYS A 902 -3.90 23.49 11.94
C LYS A 902 -3.01 24.05 13.05
N PHE A 903 -3.61 24.93 13.86
CA PHE A 903 -3.00 25.50 15.06
C PHE A 903 -3.65 24.84 16.29
N TYR A 904 -2.91 24.08 17.07
CA TYR A 904 -3.37 23.44 18.29
C TYR A 904 -2.80 24.19 19.50
N TYR A 905 -3.64 24.70 20.37
CA TYR A 905 -3.25 25.58 21.47
C TYR A 905 -3.02 24.79 22.76
N GLY A 906 -1.81 24.87 23.32
CA GLY A 906 -1.42 24.25 24.58
C GLY A 906 -1.67 25.13 25.80
N ALA A 907 -2.03 26.41 25.63
CA ALA A 907 -2.22 27.37 26.66
C ALA A 907 -3.38 28.35 26.39
N ASP A 908 -3.96 28.90 27.46
CA ASP A 908 -4.90 30.03 27.38
C ASP A 908 -4.13 31.37 27.41
N ASN A 909 -4.82 32.48 27.26
CA ASN A 909 -4.30 33.85 27.30
C ASN A 909 -3.29 34.20 26.22
N LEU A 910 -3.40 33.58 25.05
CA LEU A 910 -2.68 33.93 23.83
C LEU A 910 -3.63 34.67 22.89
N GLU A 911 -3.24 35.86 22.43
CA GLU A 911 -3.90 36.57 21.36
C GLU A 911 -3.01 36.58 20.12
N ILE A 912 -3.58 36.27 18.94
CA ILE A 912 -2.90 36.32 17.65
C ILE A 912 -3.55 37.43 16.82
N LYS A 913 -2.76 38.38 16.36
CA LYS A 913 -3.22 39.47 15.51
C LYS A 913 -3.28 39.04 14.06
N GLU A 914 -2.21 38.41 13.60
CA GLU A 914 -2.08 37.90 12.25
C GLU A 914 -0.93 36.86 12.19
N ILE A 915 -1.02 35.97 11.17
CA ILE A 915 0.05 35.08 10.79
C ILE A 915 0.34 35.33 9.30
N VAL A 916 1.59 35.62 8.95
CA VAL A 916 2.00 35.90 7.57
C VAL A 916 3.02 34.88 7.10
N LEU A 917 2.70 34.13 6.05
CA LEU A 917 3.61 33.25 5.38
C LEU A 917 4.25 34.00 4.19
N ILE A 918 5.57 34.06 4.19
CA ILE A 918 6.37 34.76 3.19
C ILE A 918 7.25 33.74 2.48
N PRO A 919 7.15 33.56 1.15
CA PRO A 919 7.98 32.60 0.43
C PRO A 919 9.44 32.99 0.49
N ASN A 920 10.31 32.03 0.76
CA ASN A 920 11.76 32.18 0.75
C ASN A 920 12.27 31.85 -0.67
N ARG A 921 12.18 32.85 -1.58
CA ARG A 921 12.55 32.70 -3.00
C ARG A 921 14.05 32.63 -3.18
#